data_cd309b14f17a6c618944b1108eb3069f
#
_entry.id   cd309b14f17a6c618944b1108eb3069f
#
_cell.length_a   1.000
_cell.length_b   1.000
_cell.length_c   1.000
_cell.angle_alpha   90.00
_cell.angle_beta   90.00
_cell.angle_gamma   90.00
#
_symmetry.space_group_name_H-M   'P 1'
#
loop_
_entity.id
_entity.type
_entity.pdbx_description
1 polymer ?
#
loop_
_entity_poly.entity_id
_entity_poly.type
_entity_poly.pdbx_seq_one_letter_code
_entity_poly.pdbx_strand_id
1 'polypeptide(L)'
;MSTEYGGDQIQILEGLEAVRKRPGMYIGSTSARGLHHLVYEIVDNAVDEALAGFCTEIEVVINKGNSITVMDNGRGIPVDINHKAGKPAVEVVFTVLHAGGKFGGGGYKVSGGLHGVGASVVNALSNWLEVEVRRDGNVYKQRYERGETMYPLKTVGTCDPSFTGSRVDFLPDDTIFEETEFDYDTLKTRLREMAFLTKGLKITLKDDREEEPVSNTFHYEGGIKEFVTYLNGSKESLYPEIIYCEGKKDNVEVEVALQHNDSYNESTFSFVNNITTPEGGTHLAGFRNALTKTFNNYAKANKILKDTDPSLSGDDIREGLTAIISVKIEEPQFEGQTKQKLGNSEARGAVDSIVSEQLTYFLEQNPAVAKVICEKSLLAQRAREAARKARDLTRRKTALEGTALPGKLADCSDKDPRNCEIYIVEGDSAGGSAKTARSRATQAILPLRGKILNVEKARLDKIYGNAEIKAMITAFGTGIHDDFDISKLRYHKIIIMTDADVDGAHISTLLLTFLYRFMPELIKQGYVYLAQPPLYKIEKNKKVWYAYDDAQLNKILTEIGRDSNNKIQRYKGLGEMDAEQLWETTMDPEKRILKRVTMDDVSSSEIDLTFTTLMGDKVEPRREFIEANAKFVENLDI
;
A
#
# COMPACT_ATOMS: atom_id res chain seq x y z
N MET A 1 19.28 -40.41 18.85
CA MET A 1 20.25 -40.33 17.74
C MET A 1 20.63 -38.86 17.59
N SER A 2 21.86 -38.51 17.91
CA SER A 2 22.39 -37.15 17.65
C SER A 2 22.58 -37.03 16.14
N THR A 3 21.80 -36.22 15.49
CA THR A 3 22.05 -35.81 14.11
C THR A 3 23.32 -34.94 14.14
N GLU A 4 24.47 -35.52 13.84
CA GLU A 4 25.69 -34.74 13.59
C GLU A 4 25.45 -33.83 12.41
N TYR A 5 25.55 -32.50 12.64
CA TYR A 5 25.50 -31.48 11.61
C TYR A 5 26.85 -31.51 10.87
N GLY A 6 26.86 -32.14 9.69
CA GLY A 6 28.06 -32.33 8.86
C GLY A 6 27.94 -31.62 7.51
N GLY A 7 29.05 -31.53 6.77
CA GLY A 7 29.12 -30.87 5.46
C GLY A 7 28.12 -31.39 4.43
N ASP A 8 27.77 -32.66 4.49
CA ASP A 8 26.78 -33.29 3.59
C ASP A 8 25.34 -32.84 3.82
N GLN A 9 25.06 -32.11 4.91
CA GLN A 9 23.75 -31.52 5.18
C GLN A 9 23.60 -30.10 4.60
N ILE A 10 24.69 -29.52 4.08
CA ILE A 10 24.66 -28.24 3.39
C ILE A 10 24.23 -28.48 1.97
N GLN A 11 22.97 -28.12 1.66
CA GLN A 11 22.43 -28.21 0.30
C GLN A 11 22.82 -26.95 -0.49
N ILE A 12 23.40 -27.15 -1.67
CA ILE A 12 23.64 -26.09 -2.65
C ILE A 12 22.47 -26.12 -3.62
N LEU A 13 21.73 -25.02 -3.70
CA LEU A 13 20.65 -24.84 -4.66
C LEU A 13 21.19 -24.05 -5.85
N GLU A 14 21.07 -24.59 -7.04
CA GLU A 14 21.54 -23.95 -8.26
C GLU A 14 20.37 -23.50 -9.16
N GLY A 15 20.56 -22.38 -9.87
CA GLY A 15 19.64 -21.89 -10.87
C GLY A 15 18.22 -21.63 -10.36
N LEU A 16 17.22 -21.98 -11.17
CA LEU A 16 15.81 -21.72 -10.90
C LEU A 16 15.21 -22.61 -9.80
N GLU A 17 15.87 -23.71 -9.45
CA GLU A 17 15.44 -24.57 -8.32
C GLU A 17 15.49 -23.79 -6.99
N ALA A 18 16.49 -22.90 -6.82
CA ALA A 18 16.60 -22.04 -5.64
C ALA A 18 15.37 -21.12 -5.50
N VAL A 19 14.87 -20.58 -6.62
CA VAL A 19 13.68 -19.73 -6.66
C VAL A 19 12.44 -20.51 -6.22
N ARG A 20 12.24 -21.70 -6.76
CA ARG A 20 11.09 -22.57 -6.42
C ARG A 20 11.09 -23.02 -4.97
N LYS A 21 12.26 -23.31 -4.38
CA LYS A 21 12.39 -23.72 -2.96
C LYS A 21 12.25 -22.54 -1.98
N ARG A 22 12.61 -21.33 -2.38
CA ARG A 22 12.60 -20.13 -1.54
C ARG A 22 11.99 -18.93 -2.26
N PRO A 23 10.73 -19.01 -2.74
CA PRO A 23 10.12 -17.96 -3.55
C PRO A 23 10.05 -16.62 -2.81
N GLY A 24 9.81 -16.63 -1.49
CA GLY A 24 9.75 -15.41 -0.67
C GLY A 24 11.03 -14.55 -0.69
N MET A 25 12.20 -15.13 -1.02
CA MET A 25 13.44 -14.36 -1.19
C MET A 25 13.42 -13.46 -2.43
N TYR A 26 12.61 -13.81 -3.45
CA TYR A 26 12.58 -13.13 -4.73
C TYR A 26 11.32 -12.27 -4.92
N ILE A 27 10.17 -12.73 -4.44
CA ILE A 27 8.87 -12.06 -4.60
C ILE A 27 8.25 -11.61 -3.27
N GLY A 28 8.97 -11.74 -2.15
CA GLY A 28 8.57 -11.31 -0.82
C GLY A 28 7.58 -12.24 -0.11
N SER A 29 6.62 -12.83 -0.80
CA SER A 29 5.64 -13.79 -0.23
C SER A 29 5.05 -14.69 -1.32
N THR A 30 4.35 -15.76 -0.92
CA THR A 30 3.54 -16.62 -1.81
C THR A 30 2.04 -16.33 -1.74
N SER A 31 1.66 -15.26 -1.03
CA SER A 31 0.28 -14.76 -0.96
C SER A 31 -0.10 -13.98 -2.24
N ALA A 32 -1.32 -13.44 -2.29
CA ALA A 32 -1.80 -12.58 -3.37
C ALA A 32 -0.81 -11.48 -3.76
N ARG A 33 -0.09 -10.87 -2.80
CA ARG A 33 0.95 -9.87 -3.06
C ARG A 33 2.08 -10.40 -3.95
N GLY A 34 2.62 -11.56 -3.63
CA GLY A 34 3.67 -12.18 -4.44
C GLY A 34 3.17 -12.65 -5.80
N LEU A 35 1.90 -13.08 -5.88
CA LEU A 35 1.25 -13.42 -7.13
C LEU A 35 1.21 -12.24 -8.10
N HIS A 36 0.72 -11.07 -7.65
CA HIS A 36 0.66 -9.86 -8.49
C HIS A 36 2.05 -9.33 -8.83
N HIS A 37 3.06 -9.58 -7.99
CA HIS A 37 4.44 -9.20 -8.26
C HIS A 37 5.00 -9.85 -9.53
N LEU A 38 4.55 -11.06 -9.89
CA LEU A 38 4.92 -11.70 -11.16
C LEU A 38 4.53 -10.84 -12.38
N VAL A 39 3.35 -10.23 -12.34
CA VAL A 39 2.89 -9.33 -13.41
C VAL A 39 3.77 -8.10 -13.48
N TYR A 40 4.09 -7.52 -12.31
CA TYR A 40 4.90 -6.30 -12.24
C TYR A 40 6.31 -6.53 -12.81
N GLU A 41 6.93 -7.67 -12.55
CA GLU A 41 8.27 -7.98 -13.09
C GLU A 41 8.29 -8.03 -14.63
N ILE A 42 7.24 -8.53 -15.26
CA ILE A 42 7.15 -8.56 -16.74
C ILE A 42 6.79 -7.17 -17.29
N VAL A 43 5.86 -6.44 -16.65
CA VAL A 43 5.49 -5.08 -17.05
C VAL A 43 6.67 -4.12 -16.89
N ASP A 44 7.44 -4.22 -15.80
CA ASP A 44 8.64 -3.40 -15.57
C ASP A 44 9.67 -3.55 -16.70
N ASN A 45 9.79 -4.73 -17.31
CA ASN A 45 10.65 -4.92 -18.48
C ASN A 45 10.15 -4.13 -19.70
N ALA A 46 8.84 -4.08 -19.92
CA ALA A 46 8.23 -3.29 -20.99
C ALA A 46 8.31 -1.77 -20.69
N VAL A 47 8.16 -1.36 -19.43
CA VAL A 47 8.37 0.03 -18.99
C VAL A 47 9.84 0.45 -19.17
N ASP A 48 10.81 -0.43 -18.93
CA ASP A 48 12.23 -0.16 -19.21
C ASP A 48 12.49 0.10 -20.71
N GLU A 49 11.78 -0.60 -21.61
CA GLU A 49 11.79 -0.28 -23.05
C GLU A 49 11.21 1.11 -23.34
N ALA A 50 10.16 1.51 -22.59
CA ALA A 50 9.58 2.85 -22.74
C ALA A 50 10.53 3.93 -22.20
N LEU A 51 11.18 3.71 -21.05
CA LEU A 51 12.20 4.62 -20.51
C LEU A 51 13.41 4.76 -21.45
N ALA A 52 13.73 3.71 -22.21
CA ALA A 52 14.75 3.75 -23.25
C ALA A 52 14.27 4.42 -24.56
N GLY A 53 12.99 4.79 -24.65
CA GLY A 53 12.39 5.49 -25.79
C GLY A 53 11.94 4.59 -26.95
N PHE A 54 11.81 3.28 -26.72
CA PHE A 54 11.47 2.32 -27.78
C PHE A 54 10.05 1.73 -27.66
N CYS A 55 9.39 1.85 -26.51
CA CYS A 55 8.03 1.35 -26.29
C CYS A 55 7.07 2.51 -26.03
N THR A 56 5.89 2.48 -26.65
CA THR A 56 4.82 3.48 -26.48
C THR A 56 3.52 2.87 -26.02
N GLU A 57 3.35 1.56 -26.16
CA GLU A 57 2.13 0.84 -25.76
C GLU A 57 2.46 -0.47 -25.05
N ILE A 58 1.75 -0.71 -23.95
CA ILE A 58 1.77 -1.96 -23.19
C ILE A 58 0.33 -2.44 -23.02
N GLU A 59 0.08 -3.71 -23.26
CA GLU A 59 -1.21 -4.34 -22.99
C GLU A 59 -1.03 -5.49 -22.00
N VAL A 60 -1.87 -5.50 -20.96
CA VAL A 60 -1.93 -6.56 -19.94
C VAL A 60 -3.31 -7.17 -19.98
N VAL A 61 -3.40 -8.49 -20.10
CA VAL A 61 -4.68 -9.21 -20.17
C VAL A 61 -4.70 -10.32 -19.11
N ILE A 62 -5.77 -10.32 -18.30
CA ILE A 62 -6.12 -11.45 -17.45
C ILE A 62 -7.00 -12.37 -18.29
N ASN A 63 -6.48 -13.52 -18.67
CA ASN A 63 -7.19 -14.43 -19.58
C ASN A 63 -8.15 -15.36 -18.83
N LYS A 64 -9.06 -15.99 -19.59
CA LYS A 64 -9.86 -17.13 -19.10
C LYS A 64 -8.92 -18.21 -18.59
N GLY A 65 -9.21 -18.76 -17.42
CA GLY A 65 -8.30 -19.72 -16.74
C GLY A 65 -7.16 -19.05 -15.96
N ASN A 66 -7.24 -17.70 -15.84
CA ASN A 66 -6.39 -16.92 -14.92
C ASN A 66 -4.89 -16.93 -15.26
N SER A 67 -4.54 -17.08 -16.55
CA SER A 67 -3.21 -16.75 -17.06
C SER A 67 -3.11 -15.25 -17.37
N ILE A 68 -1.89 -14.74 -17.40
CA ILE A 68 -1.58 -13.35 -17.77
C ILE A 68 -0.91 -13.30 -19.12
N THR A 69 -1.29 -12.33 -19.92
CA THR A 69 -0.57 -11.90 -21.12
C THR A 69 -0.05 -10.48 -20.89
N VAL A 70 1.22 -10.25 -21.16
CA VAL A 70 1.81 -8.90 -21.23
C VAL A 70 2.40 -8.72 -22.62
N MET A 71 2.00 -7.68 -23.33
CA MET A 71 2.52 -7.33 -24.66
C MET A 71 3.07 -5.91 -24.65
N ASP A 72 4.20 -5.71 -25.32
CA ASP A 72 4.79 -4.41 -25.59
C ASP A 72 5.10 -4.24 -27.08
N ASN A 73 5.21 -2.99 -27.52
CA ASN A 73 5.63 -2.63 -28.88
C ASN A 73 7.09 -2.10 -28.90
N GLY A 74 7.93 -2.55 -27.98
CA GLY A 74 9.34 -2.21 -27.92
C GLY A 74 10.18 -2.88 -29.02
N ARG A 75 11.51 -2.94 -28.82
CA ARG A 75 12.44 -3.54 -29.82
C ARG A 75 12.32 -5.06 -29.94
N GLY A 76 11.64 -5.73 -29.03
CA GLY A 76 11.66 -7.18 -28.86
C GLY A 76 12.94 -7.68 -28.18
N ILE A 77 12.79 -8.68 -27.31
CA ILE A 77 13.92 -9.32 -26.61
C ILE A 77 14.91 -9.87 -27.67
N PRO A 78 16.24 -9.70 -27.52
CA PRO A 78 17.22 -10.26 -28.46
C PRO A 78 17.09 -11.78 -28.60
N VAL A 79 17.18 -12.27 -29.84
CA VAL A 79 17.00 -13.69 -30.18
C VAL A 79 18.29 -14.37 -30.67
N ASP A 80 19.34 -13.57 -30.90
CA ASP A 80 20.68 -14.02 -31.28
C ASP A 80 21.35 -14.83 -30.16
N ILE A 81 22.34 -15.63 -30.51
CA ILE A 81 23.05 -16.49 -29.58
C ILE A 81 23.92 -15.65 -28.62
N ASN A 82 23.68 -15.78 -27.33
CA ASN A 82 24.60 -15.28 -26.33
C ASN A 82 25.86 -16.19 -26.29
N HIS A 83 26.98 -15.66 -26.69
CA HIS A 83 28.24 -16.43 -26.85
C HIS A 83 28.74 -17.04 -25.52
N LYS A 84 28.44 -16.41 -24.36
CA LYS A 84 28.86 -16.94 -23.05
C LYS A 84 28.01 -18.12 -22.61
N ALA A 85 26.71 -18.06 -22.87
CA ALA A 85 25.76 -19.08 -22.47
C ALA A 85 25.56 -20.18 -23.54
N GLY A 86 25.94 -19.91 -24.80
CA GLY A 86 25.71 -20.83 -25.93
C GLY A 86 24.22 -21.03 -26.26
N LYS A 87 23.35 -20.13 -25.83
CA LYS A 87 21.91 -20.19 -25.99
C LYS A 87 21.36 -18.89 -26.56
N PRO A 88 20.16 -18.88 -27.16
CA PRO A 88 19.49 -17.64 -27.55
C PRO A 88 19.36 -16.68 -26.37
N ALA A 89 19.56 -15.38 -26.59
CA ALA A 89 19.51 -14.38 -25.52
C ALA A 89 18.17 -14.39 -24.79
N VAL A 90 17.06 -14.56 -25.50
CA VAL A 90 15.72 -14.72 -24.90
C VAL A 90 15.67 -15.90 -23.92
N GLU A 91 16.24 -17.06 -24.28
CA GLU A 91 16.30 -18.22 -23.37
C GLU A 91 17.15 -17.90 -22.12
N VAL A 92 18.25 -17.19 -22.28
CA VAL A 92 19.10 -16.78 -21.15
C VAL A 92 18.33 -15.87 -20.19
N VAL A 93 17.55 -14.90 -20.70
CA VAL A 93 16.73 -14.00 -19.88
C VAL A 93 15.72 -14.76 -19.00
N PHE A 94 15.12 -15.82 -19.55
CA PHE A 94 14.09 -16.58 -18.82
C PHE A 94 14.62 -17.76 -18.01
N THR A 95 15.85 -18.23 -18.20
CA THR A 95 16.37 -19.43 -17.54
C THR A 95 17.59 -19.22 -16.65
N VAL A 96 18.25 -18.06 -16.74
CA VAL A 96 19.49 -17.79 -15.99
C VAL A 96 19.26 -16.63 -15.03
N LEU A 97 19.53 -16.86 -13.75
CA LEU A 97 19.52 -15.79 -12.74
C LEU A 97 20.71 -14.84 -12.97
N HIS A 98 20.50 -13.57 -12.66
CA HIS A 98 21.49 -12.51 -12.83
C HIS A 98 22.00 -12.36 -14.27
N ALA A 99 21.11 -12.58 -15.23
CA ALA A 99 21.36 -12.38 -16.65
C ALA A 99 20.43 -11.29 -17.21
N GLY A 100 20.97 -10.36 -17.98
CA GLY A 100 20.16 -9.31 -18.61
C GLY A 100 21.02 -8.25 -19.30
N GLY A 101 20.44 -7.54 -20.26
CA GLY A 101 21.08 -6.43 -21.00
C GLY A 101 21.25 -5.14 -20.19
N LYS A 102 20.90 -5.17 -18.90
CA LYS A 102 20.91 -4.03 -17.98
C LYS A 102 22.22 -3.94 -17.16
N PHE A 103 23.08 -4.96 -17.24
CA PHE A 103 24.41 -4.99 -16.62
C PHE A 103 25.46 -4.46 -17.60
N GLY A 104 25.91 -3.22 -17.45
CA GLY A 104 27.08 -2.73 -18.19
C GLY A 104 26.82 -1.88 -19.43
N GLY A 105 25.84 -1.01 -19.40
CA GLY A 105 25.84 0.23 -20.20
C GLY A 105 25.56 0.17 -21.72
N GLY A 106 25.15 -0.95 -22.27
CA GLY A 106 24.95 -1.05 -23.71
C GLY A 106 23.53 -0.76 -24.22
N GLY A 107 22.49 -1.04 -23.46
CA GLY A 107 21.12 -1.00 -23.96
C GLY A 107 20.17 -0.10 -23.18
N TYR A 108 20.43 0.10 -21.89
CA TYR A 108 19.57 0.87 -20.98
C TYR A 108 20.44 1.75 -20.09
N LYS A 109 20.23 3.07 -20.15
CA LYS A 109 20.90 4.02 -19.25
C LYS A 109 20.21 4.08 -17.88
N VAL A 110 18.91 3.90 -17.88
CA VAL A 110 18.05 3.88 -16.69
C VAL A 110 17.16 2.66 -16.78
N SER A 111 17.04 1.88 -15.72
CA SER A 111 16.13 0.75 -15.66
C SER A 111 15.63 0.51 -14.23
N GLY A 112 14.40 0.00 -14.09
CA GLY A 112 13.86 -0.51 -12.83
C GLY A 112 14.36 -1.92 -12.51
N GLY A 113 14.62 -2.73 -13.53
CA GLY A 113 15.10 -4.10 -13.42
C GLY A 113 16.60 -4.20 -13.16
N LEU A 114 17.05 -4.03 -11.91
CA LEU A 114 18.47 -3.95 -11.54
C LEU A 114 19.17 -5.29 -11.36
N HIS A 115 18.45 -6.33 -11.01
CA HIS A 115 19.03 -7.59 -10.55
C HIS A 115 19.12 -8.66 -11.63
N GLY A 116 18.46 -8.45 -12.80
CA GLY A 116 18.44 -9.41 -13.90
C GLY A 116 17.83 -10.76 -13.52
N VAL A 117 16.82 -10.74 -12.65
CA VAL A 117 16.18 -11.97 -12.15
C VAL A 117 14.67 -12.03 -12.42
N GLY A 118 14.00 -10.89 -12.68
CA GLY A 118 12.55 -10.82 -12.75
C GLY A 118 11.92 -11.82 -13.71
N ALA A 119 12.31 -11.81 -14.97
CA ALA A 119 11.76 -12.74 -15.98
C ALA A 119 12.02 -14.22 -15.65
N SER A 120 13.22 -14.54 -15.17
CA SER A 120 13.58 -15.91 -14.78
C SER A 120 12.84 -16.38 -13.52
N VAL A 121 12.56 -15.46 -12.58
CA VAL A 121 11.74 -15.73 -11.39
C VAL A 121 10.29 -16.02 -11.78
N VAL A 122 9.71 -15.21 -12.68
CA VAL A 122 8.35 -15.47 -13.20
C VAL A 122 8.27 -16.83 -13.87
N ASN A 123 9.24 -17.17 -14.71
CA ASN A 123 9.33 -18.48 -15.34
C ASN A 123 9.42 -19.62 -14.32
N ALA A 124 10.29 -19.50 -13.32
CA ALA A 124 10.46 -20.52 -12.27
C ALA A 124 9.18 -20.76 -11.45
N LEU A 125 8.38 -19.70 -11.22
CA LEU A 125 7.18 -19.73 -10.38
C LEU A 125 5.88 -19.91 -11.18
N SER A 126 5.99 -20.17 -12.49
CA SER A 126 4.86 -20.43 -13.36
C SER A 126 4.75 -21.92 -13.68
N ASN A 127 3.53 -22.42 -13.77
CA ASN A 127 3.24 -23.75 -14.29
C ASN A 127 3.75 -23.86 -15.74
N TRP A 128 3.42 -22.84 -16.53
CA TRP A 128 4.00 -22.65 -17.85
C TRP A 128 4.19 -21.17 -18.15
N LEU A 129 5.18 -20.87 -18.99
CA LEU A 129 5.42 -19.56 -19.55
C LEU A 129 5.76 -19.69 -21.04
N GLU A 130 5.20 -18.83 -21.85
CA GLU A 130 5.46 -18.76 -23.28
C GLU A 130 5.88 -17.34 -23.67
N VAL A 131 6.95 -17.22 -24.44
CA VAL A 131 7.42 -15.95 -24.98
C VAL A 131 7.31 -15.95 -26.48
N GLU A 132 6.74 -14.86 -27.03
CA GLU A 132 6.75 -14.54 -28.46
C GLU A 132 7.51 -13.24 -28.66
N VAL A 133 8.45 -13.23 -29.59
CA VAL A 133 9.24 -12.05 -29.92
C VAL A 133 9.06 -11.73 -31.39
N ARG A 134 8.73 -10.48 -31.70
CA ARG A 134 8.68 -9.91 -33.06
C ARG A 134 9.90 -9.05 -33.24
N ARG A 135 10.79 -9.49 -34.12
CA ARG A 135 12.05 -8.80 -34.36
C ARG A 135 12.58 -9.16 -35.74
N ASP A 136 13.13 -8.16 -36.42
CA ASP A 136 13.81 -8.31 -37.74
C ASP A 136 12.91 -9.02 -38.79
N GLY A 137 11.60 -8.72 -38.78
CA GLY A 137 10.63 -9.28 -39.72
C GLY A 137 10.21 -10.72 -39.44
N ASN A 138 10.64 -11.31 -38.33
CA ASN A 138 10.30 -12.66 -37.92
C ASN A 138 9.54 -12.68 -36.59
N VAL A 139 8.76 -13.75 -36.40
CA VAL A 139 8.07 -14.07 -35.14
C VAL A 139 8.71 -15.31 -34.55
N TYR A 140 9.32 -15.16 -33.39
CA TYR A 140 10.00 -16.23 -32.66
C TYR A 140 9.15 -16.64 -31.47
N LYS A 141 9.19 -17.96 -31.10
CA LYS A 141 8.42 -18.48 -29.98
C LYS A 141 9.18 -19.55 -29.20
N GLN A 142 9.06 -19.51 -27.88
CA GLN A 142 9.63 -20.51 -26.98
C GLN A 142 8.72 -20.68 -25.76
N ARG A 143 8.64 -21.92 -25.24
CA ARG A 143 7.83 -22.28 -24.09
C ARG A 143 8.68 -22.92 -23.02
N TYR A 144 8.30 -22.64 -21.79
CA TYR A 144 8.90 -23.16 -20.57
C TYR A 144 7.81 -23.75 -19.68
N GLU A 145 8.18 -24.74 -18.87
CA GLU A 145 7.32 -25.31 -17.83
C GLU A 145 8.13 -25.40 -16.53
N ARG A 146 7.66 -24.71 -15.49
CA ARG A 146 8.32 -24.64 -14.18
C ARG A 146 9.82 -24.27 -14.24
N GLY A 147 10.17 -23.37 -15.16
CA GLY A 147 11.54 -22.93 -15.40
C GLY A 147 12.31 -23.73 -16.45
N GLU A 148 11.84 -24.90 -16.85
CA GLU A 148 12.49 -25.78 -17.81
C GLU A 148 12.12 -25.43 -19.25
N THR A 149 13.10 -25.39 -20.16
CA THR A 149 12.87 -25.13 -21.59
C THR A 149 12.26 -26.36 -22.27
N MET A 150 11.07 -26.22 -22.85
CA MET A 150 10.34 -27.34 -23.46
C MET A 150 10.81 -27.66 -24.88
N TYR A 151 11.26 -26.67 -25.62
CA TYR A 151 11.81 -26.82 -26.97
C TYR A 151 12.71 -25.62 -27.32
N PRO A 152 13.66 -25.79 -28.26
CA PRO A 152 14.51 -24.70 -28.74
C PRO A 152 13.68 -23.55 -29.34
N LEU A 153 14.20 -22.32 -29.28
CA LEU A 153 13.57 -21.17 -29.93
C LEU A 153 13.24 -21.46 -31.40
N LYS A 154 12.00 -21.23 -31.80
CA LYS A 154 11.49 -21.50 -33.14
C LYS A 154 11.03 -20.22 -33.81
N THR A 155 11.34 -20.05 -35.10
CA THR A 155 10.66 -19.09 -35.96
C THR A 155 9.30 -19.69 -36.36
N VAL A 156 8.20 -19.05 -35.96
CA VAL A 156 6.85 -19.53 -36.18
C VAL A 156 6.11 -18.76 -37.26
N GLY A 157 6.66 -17.63 -37.69
CA GLY A 157 6.06 -16.79 -38.73
C GLY A 157 6.93 -15.61 -39.12
N THR A 158 6.40 -14.79 -39.99
CA THR A 158 6.98 -13.49 -40.40
C THR A 158 6.02 -12.36 -40.06
N CYS A 159 6.54 -11.18 -39.82
CA CYS A 159 5.79 -9.94 -39.62
C CYS A 159 6.39 -8.81 -40.40
N ASP A 160 5.73 -7.66 -40.46
CA ASP A 160 6.33 -6.45 -41.00
C ASP A 160 7.55 -6.09 -40.11
N PRO A 161 8.73 -5.79 -40.70
CA PRO A 161 9.94 -5.42 -39.96
C PRO A 161 9.76 -4.23 -39.01
N SER A 162 8.79 -3.35 -39.28
CA SER A 162 8.43 -2.24 -38.37
C SER A 162 7.61 -2.69 -37.15
N PHE A 163 7.06 -3.90 -37.20
CA PHE A 163 6.25 -4.48 -36.11
C PHE A 163 7.16 -5.27 -35.17
N THR A 164 7.67 -4.58 -34.16
CA THR A 164 8.54 -5.18 -33.13
C THR A 164 7.84 -5.25 -31.79
N GLY A 165 8.35 -6.06 -30.87
CA GLY A 165 7.85 -6.15 -29.50
C GLY A 165 7.98 -7.54 -28.92
N SER A 166 7.59 -7.66 -27.65
CA SER A 166 7.56 -8.94 -26.95
C SER A 166 6.17 -9.21 -26.39
N ARG A 167 5.81 -10.48 -26.38
CA ARG A 167 4.61 -10.99 -25.70
C ARG A 167 5.03 -12.10 -24.75
N VAL A 168 4.62 -12.00 -23.51
CA VAL A 168 4.84 -13.00 -22.47
C VAL A 168 3.52 -13.45 -21.93
N ASP A 169 3.22 -14.72 -22.06
CA ASP A 169 2.07 -15.40 -21.50
C ASP A 169 2.51 -16.31 -20.37
N PHE A 170 1.88 -16.29 -19.20
CA PHE A 170 2.23 -17.20 -18.12
C PHE A 170 1.04 -17.56 -17.22
N LEU A 171 1.11 -18.74 -16.64
CA LEU A 171 0.16 -19.24 -15.64
C LEU A 171 0.92 -19.52 -14.34
N PRO A 172 0.60 -18.86 -13.22
CA PRO A 172 1.23 -19.13 -11.93
C PRO A 172 1.10 -20.61 -11.52
N ASP A 173 2.10 -21.12 -10.80
CA ASP A 173 2.11 -22.50 -10.30
C ASP A 173 1.31 -22.60 -8.99
N ASP A 174 0.17 -23.29 -9.04
CA ASP A 174 -0.74 -23.54 -7.92
C ASP A 174 -0.14 -24.39 -6.80
N THR A 175 1.00 -25.04 -7.05
CA THR A 175 1.76 -25.76 -6.00
C THR A 175 2.64 -24.84 -5.15
N ILE A 176 2.80 -23.56 -5.55
CA ILE A 176 3.65 -22.57 -4.87
C ILE A 176 2.80 -21.49 -4.20
N PHE A 177 1.80 -20.97 -4.93
CA PHE A 177 0.96 -19.88 -4.45
C PHE A 177 -0.25 -20.41 -3.66
N GLU A 178 -0.58 -19.72 -2.57
CA GLU A 178 -1.77 -20.01 -1.76
C GLU A 178 -3.06 -19.70 -2.53
N GLU A 179 -3.01 -18.64 -3.37
CA GLU A 179 -4.06 -18.23 -4.29
C GLU A 179 -3.43 -17.95 -5.65
N THR A 180 -4.12 -18.29 -6.73
CA THR A 180 -3.67 -18.04 -8.11
C THR A 180 -4.61 -17.12 -8.87
N GLU A 181 -5.61 -16.53 -8.20
CA GLU A 181 -6.56 -15.62 -8.81
C GLU A 181 -6.05 -14.18 -8.77
N PHE A 182 -5.93 -13.55 -9.94
CA PHE A 182 -5.50 -12.16 -10.03
C PHE A 182 -6.64 -11.21 -9.75
N ASP A 183 -6.37 -10.21 -8.90
CA ASP A 183 -7.28 -9.12 -8.62
C ASP A 183 -7.11 -7.98 -9.63
N TYR A 184 -8.20 -7.65 -10.34
CA TYR A 184 -8.21 -6.64 -11.38
C TYR A 184 -7.90 -5.24 -10.85
N ASP A 185 -8.47 -4.86 -9.70
CA ASP A 185 -8.31 -3.51 -9.15
C ASP A 185 -6.89 -3.28 -8.61
N THR A 186 -6.26 -4.31 -8.07
CA THR A 186 -4.85 -4.30 -7.67
C THR A 186 -3.93 -4.03 -8.87
N LEU A 187 -4.11 -4.75 -9.97
CA LEU A 187 -3.35 -4.52 -11.21
C LEU A 187 -3.65 -3.14 -11.81
N LYS A 188 -4.92 -2.75 -11.88
CA LYS A 188 -5.38 -1.46 -12.39
C LYS A 188 -4.71 -0.27 -11.68
N THR A 189 -4.62 -0.33 -10.36
CA THR A 189 -3.98 0.69 -9.53
C THR A 189 -2.51 0.86 -9.88
N ARG A 190 -1.77 -0.24 -9.91
CA ARG A 190 -0.33 -0.20 -10.21
C ARG A 190 -0.03 0.21 -11.65
N LEU A 191 -0.79 -0.28 -12.62
CA LEU A 191 -0.60 0.06 -14.03
C LEU A 191 -0.93 1.54 -14.31
N ARG A 192 -1.93 2.10 -13.64
CA ARG A 192 -2.24 3.53 -13.67
C ARG A 192 -1.06 4.36 -13.14
N GLU A 193 -0.49 3.98 -12.02
CA GLU A 193 0.67 4.65 -11.43
C GLU A 193 1.89 4.63 -12.37
N MET A 194 2.18 3.48 -12.98
CA MET A 194 3.25 3.36 -13.99
C MET A 194 3.02 4.27 -15.20
N ALA A 195 1.77 4.40 -15.65
CA ALA A 195 1.44 5.30 -16.76
C ALA A 195 1.63 6.78 -16.40
N PHE A 196 1.32 7.20 -15.17
CA PHE A 196 1.63 8.55 -14.70
C PHE A 196 3.13 8.83 -14.63
N LEU A 197 3.91 7.85 -14.18
CA LEU A 197 5.36 7.97 -14.02
C LEU A 197 6.13 7.94 -15.36
N THR A 198 5.49 7.40 -16.41
CA THR A 198 6.08 7.28 -17.74
C THR A 198 5.28 8.10 -18.74
N LYS A 199 5.58 9.39 -18.79
CA LYS A 199 4.89 10.36 -19.63
C LYS A 199 4.72 9.87 -21.07
N GLY A 200 3.48 9.89 -21.58
CA GLY A 200 3.13 9.49 -22.94
C GLY A 200 3.06 7.98 -23.20
N LEU A 201 3.37 7.12 -22.22
CA LEU A 201 3.17 5.68 -22.32
C LEU A 201 1.68 5.34 -22.18
N LYS A 202 1.16 4.54 -23.10
CA LYS A 202 -0.21 4.00 -23.04
C LYS A 202 -0.17 2.59 -22.48
N ILE A 203 -0.89 2.36 -21.37
CA ILE A 203 -1.04 1.03 -20.76
C ILE A 203 -2.52 0.66 -20.77
N THR A 204 -2.84 -0.52 -21.30
CA THR A 204 -4.20 -1.07 -21.33
C THR A 204 -4.23 -2.32 -20.47
N LEU A 205 -5.17 -2.37 -19.53
CA LEU A 205 -5.51 -3.57 -18.74
C LEU A 205 -6.85 -4.11 -19.20
N LYS A 206 -6.92 -5.41 -19.52
CA LYS A 206 -8.14 -6.13 -19.88
C LYS A 206 -8.37 -7.31 -18.95
N ASP A 207 -9.61 -7.58 -18.63
CA ASP A 207 -10.04 -8.80 -17.94
C ASP A 207 -11.03 -9.55 -18.84
N ASP A 208 -10.57 -10.67 -19.37
CA ASP A 208 -11.33 -11.51 -20.30
C ASP A 208 -11.94 -12.73 -19.60
N ARG A 209 -11.95 -12.78 -18.25
CA ARG A 209 -12.50 -13.92 -17.50
C ARG A 209 -14.01 -14.04 -17.62
N GLU A 210 -14.72 -12.93 -17.61
CA GLU A 210 -16.18 -12.88 -17.74
C GLU A 210 -16.63 -12.82 -19.20
N GLU A 211 -17.94 -13.01 -19.44
CA GLU A 211 -18.53 -12.92 -20.79
C GLU A 211 -18.47 -11.50 -21.36
N GLU A 212 -18.60 -10.48 -20.50
CA GLU A 212 -18.40 -9.08 -20.84
C GLU A 212 -17.02 -8.60 -20.33
N PRO A 213 -16.01 -8.49 -21.19
CA PRO A 213 -14.67 -8.08 -20.81
C PRO A 213 -14.64 -6.67 -20.23
N VAL A 214 -13.90 -6.50 -19.16
CA VAL A 214 -13.63 -5.18 -18.57
C VAL A 214 -12.29 -4.67 -19.09
N SER A 215 -12.22 -3.39 -19.50
CA SER A 215 -10.99 -2.79 -19.98
C SER A 215 -10.80 -1.37 -19.46
N ASN A 216 -9.57 -1.06 -19.04
CA ASN A 216 -9.14 0.30 -18.73
C ASN A 216 -7.87 0.64 -19.49
N THR A 217 -7.82 1.85 -20.04
CA THR A 217 -6.63 2.39 -20.72
C THR A 217 -6.15 3.63 -19.98
N PHE A 218 -4.86 3.66 -19.68
CA PHE A 218 -4.16 4.74 -19.00
C PHE A 218 -3.16 5.38 -19.95
N HIS A 219 -3.26 6.70 -20.11
CA HIS A 219 -2.39 7.46 -20.98
C HIS A 219 -2.36 8.92 -20.51
N TYR A 220 -1.20 9.39 -20.05
CA TYR A 220 -1.04 10.69 -19.40
C TYR A 220 0.10 11.49 -20.02
N GLU A 221 -0.25 12.48 -20.83
CA GLU A 221 0.71 13.36 -21.49
C GLU A 221 1.37 14.35 -20.52
N GLY A 222 0.69 14.71 -19.44
CA GLY A 222 1.21 15.58 -18.38
C GLY A 222 2.06 14.85 -17.34
N GLY A 223 2.12 13.51 -17.38
CA GLY A 223 2.94 12.71 -16.48
C GLY A 223 2.62 12.95 -15.00
N ILE A 224 3.64 13.22 -14.18
CA ILE A 224 3.45 13.39 -12.73
C ILE A 224 2.64 14.63 -12.34
N LYS A 225 2.47 15.62 -13.23
CA LYS A 225 1.54 16.74 -12.99
C LYS A 225 0.10 16.25 -12.95
N GLU A 226 -0.28 15.39 -13.91
CA GLU A 226 -1.61 14.78 -13.92
C GLU A 226 -1.80 13.84 -12.73
N PHE A 227 -0.71 13.20 -12.27
CA PHE A 227 -0.76 12.37 -11.08
C PHE A 227 -1.12 13.20 -9.81
N VAL A 228 -0.49 14.37 -9.62
CA VAL A 228 -0.87 15.30 -8.54
C VAL A 228 -2.32 15.74 -8.66
N THR A 229 -2.78 16.07 -9.88
CA THR A 229 -4.18 16.42 -10.13
C THR A 229 -5.13 15.29 -9.77
N TYR A 230 -4.81 14.06 -10.15
CA TYR A 230 -5.57 12.85 -9.81
C TYR A 230 -5.69 12.66 -8.29
N LEU A 231 -4.56 12.75 -7.56
CA LEU A 231 -4.54 12.61 -6.10
C LEU A 231 -5.27 13.73 -5.36
N ASN A 232 -5.36 14.92 -5.97
CA ASN A 232 -6.09 16.07 -5.43
C ASN A 232 -7.58 16.09 -5.83
N GLY A 233 -8.05 15.14 -6.63
CA GLY A 233 -9.44 15.11 -7.10
C GLY A 233 -10.49 15.18 -5.98
N SER A 234 -10.19 14.58 -4.82
CA SER A 234 -11.04 14.61 -3.63
C SER A 234 -10.72 15.73 -2.63
N LYS A 235 -9.79 16.65 -2.97
CA LYS A 235 -9.33 17.75 -2.12
C LYS A 235 -9.57 19.10 -2.81
N GLU A 236 -9.64 20.18 -2.05
CA GLU A 236 -9.71 21.52 -2.59
C GLU A 236 -8.31 22.12 -2.70
N SER A 237 -7.85 22.38 -3.93
CA SER A 237 -6.55 22.97 -4.16
C SER A 237 -6.55 24.44 -3.73
N LEU A 238 -5.51 24.90 -3.04
CA LEU A 238 -5.39 26.28 -2.57
C LEU A 238 -5.06 27.27 -3.70
N TYR A 239 -4.57 26.76 -4.80
CA TYR A 239 -4.22 27.50 -6.02
C TYR A 239 -4.31 26.54 -7.22
N PRO A 240 -4.58 27.06 -8.43
CA PRO A 240 -4.83 26.21 -9.60
C PRO A 240 -3.56 25.59 -10.21
N GLU A 241 -2.39 26.20 -10.02
CA GLU A 241 -1.14 25.78 -10.64
C GLU A 241 -0.56 24.54 -9.95
N ILE A 242 -0.02 23.62 -10.73
CA ILE A 242 0.88 22.56 -10.25
C ILE A 242 2.31 23.09 -10.31
N ILE A 243 2.97 23.19 -9.15
CA ILE A 243 4.39 23.55 -9.10
C ILE A 243 5.18 22.35 -9.63
N TYR A 244 6.02 22.58 -10.63
CA TYR A 244 6.79 21.54 -11.30
C TYR A 244 8.24 21.94 -11.40
N CYS A 245 9.12 21.03 -11.01
CA CYS A 245 10.56 21.19 -11.07
C CYS A 245 11.14 19.99 -11.83
N GLU A 246 12.00 20.25 -12.82
CA GLU A 246 12.72 19.21 -13.55
C GLU A 246 14.17 19.59 -13.81
N GLY A 247 15.05 18.64 -13.89
CA GLY A 247 16.44 18.90 -14.23
C GLY A 247 17.32 17.67 -14.07
N LYS A 248 18.60 17.85 -14.43
CA LYS A 248 19.62 16.82 -14.32
C LYS A 248 20.85 17.36 -13.61
N LYS A 249 21.33 16.65 -12.60
CA LYS A 249 22.56 16.96 -11.89
C LYS A 249 23.22 15.67 -11.40
N ASP A 250 24.55 15.57 -11.54
CA ASP A 250 25.35 14.43 -11.07
C ASP A 250 24.82 13.07 -11.58
N ASN A 251 24.41 13.00 -12.85
CA ASN A 251 23.76 11.85 -13.49
C ASN A 251 22.40 11.44 -12.89
N VAL A 252 21.81 12.26 -12.02
CA VAL A 252 20.47 12.08 -11.50
C VAL A 252 19.51 12.99 -12.25
N GLU A 253 18.53 12.41 -12.92
CA GLU A 253 17.39 13.15 -13.48
C GLU A 253 16.31 13.26 -12.41
N VAL A 254 15.81 14.47 -12.21
CA VAL A 254 14.85 14.80 -11.15
C VAL A 254 13.60 15.39 -11.77
N GLU A 255 12.44 14.85 -11.41
CA GLU A 255 11.13 15.42 -11.68
C GLU A 255 10.36 15.51 -10.37
N VAL A 256 9.81 16.65 -10.07
CA VAL A 256 8.97 16.89 -8.89
C VAL A 256 7.73 17.68 -9.29
N ALA A 257 6.56 17.19 -8.90
CA ALA A 257 5.31 17.93 -9.02
C ALA A 257 4.66 18.05 -7.65
N LEU A 258 4.16 19.23 -7.30
CA LEU A 258 3.52 19.45 -6.00
C LEU A 258 2.41 20.50 -6.05
N GLN A 259 1.45 20.37 -5.14
CA GLN A 259 0.37 21.33 -4.93
C GLN A 259 -0.16 21.23 -3.51
N HIS A 260 -0.45 22.38 -2.88
CA HIS A 260 -1.10 22.40 -1.58
C HIS A 260 -2.64 22.44 -1.72
N ASN A 261 -3.31 21.80 -0.80
CA ASN A 261 -4.75 21.69 -0.70
C ASN A 261 -5.24 22.05 0.71
N ASP A 262 -6.54 22.02 0.92
CA ASP A 262 -7.19 22.39 2.17
C ASP A 262 -7.09 21.35 3.29
N SER A 263 -6.60 20.15 3.00
CA SER A 263 -6.47 19.07 3.99
C SER A 263 -5.36 19.32 5.02
N TYR A 264 -5.29 18.49 6.03
CA TYR A 264 -4.28 18.56 7.10
C TYR A 264 -3.19 17.50 6.98
N ASN A 265 -3.36 16.54 6.07
CA ASN A 265 -2.45 15.43 5.87
C ASN A 265 -1.44 15.71 4.74
N GLU A 266 -0.22 15.17 4.87
CA GLU A 266 0.79 15.13 3.80
C GLU A 266 0.52 13.88 2.93
N SER A 267 0.48 14.05 1.60
CA SER A 267 0.39 12.98 0.60
C SER A 267 1.62 13.07 -0.31
N THR A 268 2.76 12.57 0.17
CA THR A 268 4.04 12.63 -0.56
C THR A 268 4.48 11.23 -0.96
N PHE A 269 4.66 11.01 -2.26
CA PHE A 269 5.07 9.72 -2.84
C PHE A 269 6.38 9.89 -3.61
N SER A 270 7.30 8.95 -3.41
CA SER A 270 8.63 9.01 -4.00
C SER A 270 8.98 7.75 -4.79
N PHE A 271 9.67 7.96 -5.91
CA PHE A 271 9.97 6.93 -6.91
C PHE A 271 11.41 7.04 -7.38
N VAL A 272 11.99 5.88 -7.69
CA VAL A 272 13.31 5.76 -8.31
C VAL A 272 13.20 4.80 -9.48
N ASN A 273 13.48 5.27 -10.71
CA ASN A 273 13.33 4.47 -11.92
C ASN A 273 11.93 3.81 -12.01
N ASN A 274 10.88 4.56 -11.70
CA ASN A 274 9.47 4.13 -11.62
C ASN A 274 9.15 3.09 -10.52
N ILE A 275 10.12 2.78 -9.65
CA ILE A 275 9.88 1.92 -8.49
C ILE A 275 9.46 2.79 -7.32
N THR A 276 8.36 2.42 -6.66
CA THR A 276 7.89 3.05 -5.41
C THR A 276 8.89 2.85 -4.29
N THR A 277 9.22 3.92 -3.57
CA THR A 277 10.07 3.89 -2.37
C THR A 277 9.27 4.30 -1.13
N PRO A 278 8.51 3.39 -0.52
CA PRO A 278 7.60 3.71 0.60
C PRO A 278 8.33 4.26 1.83
N GLU A 279 9.57 3.84 2.04
CA GLU A 279 10.43 4.35 3.11
C GLU A 279 11.24 5.59 2.69
N GLY A 280 11.00 6.09 1.46
CA GLY A 280 11.68 7.26 0.90
C GLY A 280 13.15 7.01 0.61
N GLY A 281 14.01 7.80 1.22
CA GLY A 281 15.45 7.74 1.05
C GLY A 281 16.06 9.12 0.80
N THR A 282 17.24 9.14 0.22
CA THR A 282 18.05 10.35 0.04
C THR A 282 17.37 11.40 -0.86
N HIS A 283 16.65 10.99 -1.91
CA HIS A 283 15.90 11.90 -2.81
C HIS A 283 14.74 12.59 -2.07
N LEU A 284 13.97 11.85 -1.27
CA LEU A 284 12.90 12.43 -0.45
C LEU A 284 13.47 13.37 0.64
N ALA A 285 14.60 13.01 1.24
CA ALA A 285 15.29 13.86 2.20
C ALA A 285 15.77 15.19 1.54
N GLY A 286 16.29 15.13 0.30
CA GLY A 286 16.64 16.30 -0.50
C GLY A 286 15.45 17.20 -0.77
N PHE A 287 14.33 16.63 -1.18
CA PHE A 287 13.07 17.35 -1.41
C PHE A 287 12.57 18.07 -0.13
N ARG A 288 12.49 17.36 0.99
CA ARG A 288 12.05 17.93 2.27
C ARG A 288 12.95 19.08 2.74
N ASN A 289 14.26 18.93 2.54
CA ASN A 289 15.23 19.99 2.86
C ASN A 289 15.02 21.22 1.96
N ALA A 290 14.88 21.02 0.65
CA ALA A 290 14.64 22.08 -0.32
C ALA A 290 13.38 22.89 0.01
N LEU A 291 12.26 22.20 0.29
CA LEU A 291 11.01 22.85 0.68
C LEU A 291 11.20 23.72 1.93
N THR A 292 11.72 23.13 3.01
CA THR A 292 11.85 23.81 4.29
C THR A 292 12.73 25.06 4.20
N LYS A 293 13.86 24.93 3.52
CA LYS A 293 14.80 26.04 3.30
C LYS A 293 14.18 27.15 2.44
N THR A 294 13.59 26.80 1.30
CA THR A 294 13.10 27.78 0.33
C THR A 294 11.93 28.57 0.88
N PHE A 295 10.94 27.92 1.50
CA PHE A 295 9.80 28.61 2.08
C PHE A 295 10.19 29.50 3.27
N ASN A 296 11.10 29.07 4.14
CA ASN A 296 11.59 29.93 5.23
C ASN A 296 12.35 31.14 4.70
N ASN A 297 13.21 30.98 3.68
CA ASN A 297 13.92 32.08 3.07
C ASN A 297 12.96 33.08 2.44
N TYR A 298 11.98 32.60 1.67
CA TYR A 298 10.95 33.44 1.04
C TYR A 298 10.12 34.19 2.08
N ALA A 299 9.64 33.51 3.11
CA ALA A 299 8.80 34.11 4.15
C ALA A 299 9.53 35.22 4.94
N LYS A 300 10.84 35.05 5.21
CA LYS A 300 11.69 36.07 5.85
C LYS A 300 11.96 37.23 4.91
N ALA A 301 12.37 37.00 3.67
CA ALA A 301 12.66 38.04 2.68
C ALA A 301 11.45 38.94 2.41
N ASN A 302 10.24 38.36 2.39
CA ASN A 302 8.99 39.06 2.15
C ASN A 302 8.28 39.52 3.43
N LYS A 303 8.95 39.47 4.61
CA LYS A 303 8.43 39.91 5.91
C LYS A 303 7.11 39.24 6.34
N ILE A 304 6.84 38.02 5.84
CA ILE A 304 5.73 37.20 6.31
C ILE A 304 6.09 36.60 7.68
N LEU A 305 7.36 36.21 7.87
CA LEU A 305 7.97 35.91 9.14
C LEU A 305 8.88 37.07 9.57
N LYS A 306 8.78 37.47 10.83
CA LYS A 306 9.74 38.41 11.43
C LYS A 306 11.03 37.68 11.78
N ASP A 307 12.14 38.40 11.87
CA ASP A 307 13.43 37.82 12.28
C ASP A 307 13.41 37.18 13.68
N THR A 308 12.49 37.65 14.54
CA THR A 308 12.26 37.16 15.89
C THR A 308 11.35 35.94 15.94
N ASP A 309 10.61 35.66 14.88
CA ASP A 309 9.66 34.54 14.85
C ASP A 309 10.41 33.20 14.64
N PRO A 310 9.94 32.11 15.25
CA PRO A 310 10.52 30.80 15.00
C PRO A 310 10.32 30.42 13.54
N SER A 311 11.31 29.78 12.94
CA SER A 311 11.20 29.26 11.57
C SER A 311 10.12 28.19 11.48
N LEU A 312 9.46 28.12 10.32
CA LEU A 312 8.52 27.06 10.00
C LEU A 312 9.24 25.69 9.99
N SER A 313 8.67 24.70 10.63
CA SER A 313 9.16 23.33 10.49
C SER A 313 8.80 22.72 9.14
N GLY A 314 9.47 21.63 8.77
CA GLY A 314 9.09 20.89 7.56
C GLY A 314 7.64 20.44 7.59
N ASP A 315 7.15 19.99 8.75
CA ASP A 315 5.76 19.51 8.90
C ASP A 315 4.74 20.63 8.73
N ASP A 316 5.05 21.86 9.18
CA ASP A 316 4.18 23.02 8.99
C ASP A 316 4.00 23.35 7.50
N ILE A 317 5.07 23.21 6.70
CA ILE A 317 5.07 23.49 5.26
C ILE A 317 4.39 22.37 4.47
N ARG A 318 4.49 21.12 4.95
CA ARG A 318 3.91 19.95 4.28
C ARG A 318 2.46 19.67 4.67
N GLU A 319 1.87 20.43 5.61
CA GLU A 319 0.43 20.28 5.91
C GLU A 319 -0.41 20.58 4.66
N GLY A 320 -1.21 19.61 4.22
CA GLY A 320 -2.02 19.67 3.01
C GLY A 320 -1.21 19.64 1.71
N LEU A 321 0.02 19.14 1.73
CA LEU A 321 0.84 18.97 0.54
C LEU A 321 0.53 17.65 -0.15
N THR A 322 0.28 17.70 -1.45
CA THR A 322 0.37 16.54 -2.35
C THR A 322 1.62 16.72 -3.22
N ALA A 323 2.54 15.75 -3.20
CA ALA A 323 3.79 15.83 -3.95
C ALA A 323 4.20 14.46 -4.51
N ILE A 324 4.73 14.48 -5.74
CA ILE A 324 5.34 13.34 -6.40
C ILE A 324 6.80 13.69 -6.66
N ILE A 325 7.71 12.84 -6.19
CA ILE A 325 9.14 12.95 -6.41
C ILE A 325 9.60 11.74 -7.22
N SER A 326 10.05 11.95 -8.44
CA SER A 326 10.57 10.91 -9.32
C SER A 326 12.02 11.22 -9.68
N VAL A 327 12.91 10.27 -9.43
CA VAL A 327 14.30 10.38 -9.84
C VAL A 327 14.67 9.20 -10.75
N LYS A 328 15.53 9.47 -11.74
CA LYS A 328 16.12 8.45 -12.61
C LYS A 328 17.62 8.43 -12.39
N ILE A 329 18.14 7.26 -12.03
CA ILE A 329 19.54 7.04 -11.66
C ILE A 329 20.03 5.80 -12.41
N GLU A 330 21.24 5.87 -12.99
CA GLU A 330 21.81 4.75 -13.75
C GLU A 330 22.10 3.54 -12.84
N GLU A 331 22.66 3.77 -11.65
CA GLU A 331 23.02 2.73 -10.68
C GLU A 331 22.40 3.03 -9.31
N PRO A 332 21.09 2.80 -9.12
CA PRO A 332 20.45 3.05 -7.84
C PRO A 332 20.86 2.00 -6.79
N GLN A 333 21.17 2.48 -5.59
CA GLN A 333 21.54 1.69 -4.43
C GLN A 333 20.38 1.75 -3.44
N PHE A 334 19.75 0.61 -3.17
CA PHE A 334 18.66 0.51 -2.22
C PHE A 334 19.10 -0.12 -0.91
N GLU A 335 18.52 0.32 0.18
CA GLU A 335 18.65 -0.37 1.46
C GLU A 335 17.73 -1.61 1.43
N GLY A 336 18.32 -2.80 1.22
CA GLY A 336 17.62 -4.09 1.18
C GLY A 336 17.08 -4.53 -0.19
N GLN A 337 16.72 -5.81 -0.27
CA GLN A 337 16.27 -6.49 -1.50
C GLN A 337 14.91 -5.94 -2.03
N THR A 338 14.08 -5.43 -1.16
CA THR A 338 12.72 -4.97 -1.47
C THR A 338 12.66 -3.57 -2.08
N LYS A 339 13.80 -2.91 -2.30
CA LYS A 339 13.94 -1.59 -2.95
C LYS A 339 13.11 -0.46 -2.28
N GLN A 340 12.83 -0.55 -1.01
CA GLN A 340 11.91 0.36 -0.32
C GLN A 340 12.51 1.73 0.00
N LYS A 341 13.85 1.84 0.06
CA LYS A 341 14.55 3.05 0.45
C LYS A 341 15.80 3.27 -0.37
N LEU A 342 15.95 4.47 -0.96
CA LEU A 342 17.14 4.84 -1.74
C LEU A 342 18.28 5.30 -0.84
N GLY A 343 19.50 4.77 -1.10
CA GLY A 343 20.73 5.09 -0.37
C GLY A 343 21.67 6.07 -1.06
N ASN A 344 21.55 6.29 -2.37
CA ASN A 344 22.46 7.14 -3.16
C ASN A 344 22.60 8.57 -2.60
N SER A 345 23.76 8.96 -2.12
CA SER A 345 24.00 10.29 -1.54
C SER A 345 23.86 11.44 -2.53
N GLU A 346 24.25 11.23 -3.79
CA GLU A 346 24.15 12.20 -4.89
C GLU A 346 22.71 12.61 -5.19
N ALA A 347 21.75 11.70 -5.03
CA ALA A 347 20.34 11.98 -5.24
C ALA A 347 19.81 13.08 -4.28
N ARG A 348 20.30 13.10 -3.02
CA ARG A 348 19.94 14.15 -2.06
C ARG A 348 20.36 15.53 -2.56
N GLY A 349 21.60 15.66 -2.99
CA GLY A 349 22.17 16.93 -3.46
C GLY A 349 21.53 17.41 -4.76
N ALA A 350 21.25 16.48 -5.69
CA ALA A 350 20.61 16.78 -6.96
C ALA A 350 19.18 17.31 -6.75
N VAL A 351 18.36 16.61 -5.97
CA VAL A 351 16.99 17.02 -5.67
C VAL A 351 16.94 18.34 -4.90
N ASP A 352 17.76 18.47 -3.83
CA ASP A 352 17.80 19.72 -3.04
C ASP A 352 18.16 20.92 -3.91
N SER A 353 19.17 20.81 -4.78
CA SER A 353 19.63 21.89 -5.64
C SER A 353 18.57 22.30 -6.67
N ILE A 354 18.06 21.33 -7.45
CA ILE A 354 17.10 21.57 -8.53
C ILE A 354 15.78 22.14 -7.98
N VAL A 355 15.25 21.52 -6.91
CA VAL A 355 13.99 21.97 -6.31
C VAL A 355 14.14 23.34 -5.64
N SER A 356 15.23 23.57 -4.89
CA SER A 356 15.46 24.89 -4.25
C SER A 356 15.54 26.02 -5.28
N GLU A 357 16.26 25.81 -6.37
CA GLU A 357 16.41 26.82 -7.42
C GLU A 357 15.07 27.13 -8.11
N GLN A 358 14.41 26.11 -8.65
CA GLN A 358 13.19 26.30 -9.44
C GLN A 358 12.00 26.72 -8.58
N LEU A 359 11.90 26.22 -7.35
CA LEU A 359 10.87 26.66 -6.42
C LEU A 359 11.07 28.14 -6.02
N THR A 360 12.31 28.59 -5.85
CA THR A 360 12.59 30.00 -5.58
C THR A 360 12.09 30.87 -6.73
N TYR A 361 12.41 30.54 -7.98
CA TYR A 361 11.90 31.26 -9.15
C TYR A 361 10.37 31.25 -9.22
N PHE A 362 9.75 30.08 -8.97
CA PHE A 362 8.29 29.99 -8.97
C PHE A 362 7.65 30.91 -7.93
N LEU A 363 8.15 30.93 -6.70
CA LEU A 363 7.60 31.76 -5.60
C LEU A 363 7.77 33.25 -5.90
N GLU A 364 8.89 33.67 -6.50
CA GLU A 364 9.12 35.05 -6.91
C GLU A 364 8.18 35.48 -8.05
N GLN A 365 7.89 34.59 -8.99
CA GLN A 365 6.97 34.85 -10.09
C GLN A 365 5.49 34.80 -9.67
N ASN A 366 5.16 34.07 -8.60
CA ASN A 366 3.80 33.82 -8.13
C ASN A 366 3.62 34.22 -6.66
N PRO A 367 3.77 35.52 -6.32
CA PRO A 367 3.73 35.99 -4.92
C PRO A 367 2.40 35.71 -4.22
N ALA A 368 1.27 35.70 -4.96
CA ALA A 368 -0.04 35.34 -4.40
C ALA A 368 -0.09 33.90 -3.94
N VAL A 369 0.41 32.96 -4.74
CA VAL A 369 0.51 31.54 -4.38
C VAL A 369 1.46 31.35 -3.20
N ALA A 370 2.63 31.98 -3.26
CA ALA A 370 3.62 31.92 -2.19
C ALA A 370 3.05 32.39 -0.83
N LYS A 371 2.27 33.48 -0.86
CA LYS A 371 1.60 33.99 0.33
C LYS A 371 0.59 33.02 0.91
N VAL A 372 -0.26 32.41 0.08
CA VAL A 372 -1.27 31.43 0.51
C VAL A 372 -0.60 30.22 1.17
N ILE A 373 0.49 29.71 0.61
CA ILE A 373 1.23 28.58 1.18
C ILE A 373 1.86 28.95 2.52
N CYS A 374 2.50 30.12 2.61
CA CYS A 374 3.11 30.61 3.85
C CYS A 374 2.06 30.85 4.96
N GLU A 375 0.90 31.42 4.62
CA GLU A 375 -0.19 31.64 5.57
C GLU A 375 -0.74 30.30 6.11
N LYS A 376 -0.93 29.29 5.23
CA LYS A 376 -1.32 27.95 5.66
C LYS A 376 -0.27 27.34 6.60
N SER A 377 1.01 27.45 6.25
CA SER A 377 2.11 26.93 7.08
C SER A 377 2.18 27.60 8.45
N LEU A 378 1.90 28.90 8.54
CA LEU A 378 1.80 29.63 9.83
C LEU A 378 0.61 29.16 10.67
N LEU A 379 -0.53 28.85 10.03
CA LEU A 379 -1.68 28.27 10.73
C LEU A 379 -1.36 26.86 11.26
N ALA A 380 -0.66 26.05 10.47
CA ALA A 380 -0.20 24.73 10.87
C ALA A 380 0.78 24.81 12.05
N GLN A 381 1.75 25.73 12.03
CA GLN A 381 2.68 25.98 13.13
C GLN A 381 1.93 26.31 14.43
N ARG A 382 0.97 27.23 14.38
CA ARG A 382 0.15 27.59 15.56
C ARG A 382 -0.63 26.42 16.10
N ALA A 383 -1.23 25.61 15.22
CA ALA A 383 -1.99 24.42 15.62
C ALA A 383 -1.07 23.37 16.28
N ARG A 384 0.11 23.13 15.70
CA ARG A 384 1.13 22.23 16.25
C ARG A 384 1.64 22.70 17.63
N GLU A 385 1.90 23.98 17.80
CA GLU A 385 2.31 24.54 19.09
C GLU A 385 1.20 24.41 20.15
N ALA A 386 -0.07 24.66 19.76
CA ALA A 386 -1.22 24.47 20.64
C ALA A 386 -1.37 22.99 21.04
N ALA A 387 -1.23 22.08 20.09
CA ALA A 387 -1.27 20.64 20.32
C ALA A 387 -0.15 20.19 21.29
N ARG A 388 1.08 20.70 21.09
CA ARG A 388 2.22 20.45 21.98
C ARG A 388 1.95 20.91 23.41
N LYS A 389 1.43 22.13 23.58
CA LYS A 389 1.05 22.65 24.90
C LYS A 389 0.00 21.77 25.58
N ALA A 390 -1.04 21.37 24.83
CA ALA A 390 -2.10 20.48 25.35
C ALA A 390 -1.53 19.11 25.78
N ARG A 391 -0.65 18.54 24.99
CA ARG A 391 0.05 17.29 25.30
C ARG A 391 0.91 17.41 26.57
N ASP A 392 1.72 18.46 26.65
CA ASP A 392 2.63 18.68 27.81
C ASP A 392 1.85 18.89 29.12
N LEU A 393 0.71 19.57 29.05
CA LEU A 393 -0.21 19.71 30.19
C LEU A 393 -0.78 18.35 30.61
N THR A 394 -1.14 17.51 29.66
CA THR A 394 -1.65 16.16 29.95
C THR A 394 -0.56 15.29 30.58
N ARG A 395 0.67 15.30 30.01
CA ARG A 395 1.83 14.58 30.58
C ARG A 395 2.18 15.02 31.99
N ARG A 396 2.13 16.32 32.28
CA ARG A 396 2.37 16.84 33.66
C ARG A 396 1.31 16.37 34.66
N LYS A 397 0.03 16.36 34.27
CA LYS A 397 -1.05 15.81 35.11
C LYS A 397 -0.83 14.31 35.36
N THR A 398 -0.52 13.54 34.32
CA THR A 398 -0.27 12.10 34.43
C THR A 398 0.96 11.78 35.26
N ALA A 399 2.03 12.60 35.20
CA ALA A 399 3.22 12.43 36.01
C ALA A 399 2.98 12.74 37.50
N LEU A 400 2.07 13.65 37.82
CA LEU A 400 1.69 13.99 39.20
C LEU A 400 0.72 12.97 39.82
N GLU A 401 -0.08 12.27 38.98
CA GLU A 401 -1.10 11.30 39.42
C GLU A 401 -0.62 9.83 39.34
N GLY A 402 0.67 9.59 39.01
CA GLY A 402 1.18 8.27 38.59
C GLY A 402 0.64 7.90 37.20
N THR A 403 1.29 7.02 36.46
CA THR A 403 0.90 6.60 35.09
C THR A 403 -0.52 6.01 35.06
N ALA A 404 -1.54 6.85 35.27
CA ALA A 404 -2.93 6.42 35.32
C ALA A 404 -3.39 6.09 33.90
N LEU A 405 -3.62 4.81 33.64
CA LEU A 405 -4.32 4.32 32.47
C LEU A 405 -5.73 4.93 32.42
N PRO A 406 -6.36 5.04 31.23
CA PRO A 406 -7.70 5.57 31.13
C PRO A 406 -8.65 4.83 32.10
N GLY A 407 -9.40 5.57 32.93
CA GLY A 407 -10.27 4.96 33.96
C GLY A 407 -11.33 3.99 33.40
N LYS A 408 -11.63 4.08 32.10
CA LYS A 408 -12.53 3.16 31.41
C LYS A 408 -11.83 1.88 30.87
N LEU A 409 -10.50 1.85 30.82
CA LEU A 409 -9.74 0.68 30.37
C LEU A 409 -9.80 -0.42 31.44
N ALA A 410 -10.30 -1.59 31.06
CA ALA A 410 -10.12 -2.81 31.83
C ALA A 410 -8.86 -3.53 31.32
N ASP A 411 -7.72 -3.25 31.94
CA ASP A 411 -6.43 -3.80 31.52
C ASP A 411 -6.28 -5.29 31.85
N CYS A 412 -5.31 -5.97 31.20
CA CYS A 412 -4.91 -7.34 31.50
C CYS A 412 -3.75 -7.38 32.51
N SER A 413 -3.53 -8.54 33.12
CA SER A 413 -2.50 -8.70 34.14
C SER A 413 -1.12 -9.06 33.60
N ASP A 414 -1.03 -9.71 32.44
CA ASP A 414 0.24 -10.01 31.76
C ASP A 414 0.91 -8.70 31.31
N LYS A 415 2.22 -8.66 31.38
CA LYS A 415 3.05 -7.50 31.00
C LYS A 415 3.83 -7.71 29.72
N ASP A 416 3.85 -8.94 29.18
CA ASP A 416 4.48 -9.21 27.90
C ASP A 416 3.52 -8.84 26.75
N PRO A 417 3.83 -7.79 25.94
CA PRO A 417 2.95 -7.36 24.86
C PRO A 417 2.60 -8.46 23.87
N ARG A 418 3.47 -9.45 23.71
CA ARG A 418 3.30 -10.58 22.76
C ARG A 418 2.12 -11.47 23.14
N ASN A 419 1.81 -11.55 24.44
CA ASN A 419 0.70 -12.31 24.97
C ASN A 419 -0.58 -11.49 25.12
N CYS A 420 -0.45 -10.15 25.06
CA CYS A 420 -1.53 -9.23 25.38
C CYS A 420 -2.26 -8.76 24.12
N GLU A 421 -3.58 -8.65 24.25
CA GLU A 421 -4.45 -8.10 23.23
C GLU A 421 -5.45 -7.11 23.83
N ILE A 422 -5.84 -6.08 23.06
CA ILE A 422 -6.83 -5.09 23.47
C ILE A 422 -8.01 -5.09 22.50
N TYR A 423 -9.20 -5.18 23.04
CA TYR A 423 -10.45 -5.00 22.31
C TYR A 423 -10.92 -3.57 22.43
N ILE A 424 -11.10 -2.91 21.31
CA ILE A 424 -11.77 -1.61 21.22
C ILE A 424 -13.24 -1.89 20.91
N VAL A 425 -14.10 -1.58 21.88
CA VAL A 425 -15.51 -2.01 21.86
C VAL A 425 -16.42 -0.79 21.78
N GLU A 426 -17.45 -0.88 20.95
CA GLU A 426 -18.47 0.15 20.83
C GLU A 426 -19.40 0.17 22.05
N GLY A 427 -19.44 1.33 22.72
CA GLY A 427 -20.36 1.60 23.82
C GLY A 427 -20.06 0.90 25.14
N ASP A 428 -20.69 1.41 26.18
CA ASP A 428 -20.52 0.89 27.57
C ASP A 428 -21.27 -0.45 27.77
N SER A 429 -22.33 -0.72 27.00
CA SER A 429 -23.12 -1.96 27.11
C SER A 429 -22.32 -3.16 26.61
N ALA A 430 -21.88 -3.13 25.37
CA ALA A 430 -21.03 -4.19 24.82
C ALA A 430 -19.69 -4.27 25.58
N GLY A 431 -19.16 -3.12 26.02
CA GLY A 431 -17.98 -3.06 26.89
C GLY A 431 -18.19 -3.79 28.22
N GLY A 432 -19.39 -3.76 28.80
CA GLY A 432 -19.76 -4.50 30.02
C GLY A 432 -19.74 -6.01 29.80
N SER A 433 -20.39 -6.50 28.75
CA SER A 433 -20.39 -7.92 28.35
C SER A 433 -18.98 -8.41 28.07
N ALA A 434 -18.18 -7.64 27.28
CA ALA A 434 -16.80 -7.97 26.95
C ALA A 434 -15.88 -8.01 28.19
N LYS A 435 -16.04 -7.09 29.14
CA LYS A 435 -15.29 -7.10 30.41
C LYS A 435 -15.58 -8.34 31.26
N THR A 436 -16.82 -8.87 31.20
CA THR A 436 -17.19 -10.09 31.88
C THR A 436 -16.68 -11.33 31.16
N ALA A 437 -16.76 -11.34 29.82
CA ALA A 437 -16.39 -12.46 28.97
C ALA A 437 -14.85 -12.71 28.91
N ARG A 438 -14.05 -11.67 28.94
CA ARG A 438 -12.61 -11.70 28.65
C ARG A 438 -11.77 -12.61 29.53
N SER A 439 -10.65 -13.08 29.01
CA SER A 439 -9.51 -13.55 29.81
C SER A 439 -8.83 -12.35 30.49
N ARG A 440 -8.92 -12.26 31.82
CA ARG A 440 -8.27 -11.17 32.57
C ARG A 440 -6.75 -11.23 32.52
N ALA A 441 -6.18 -12.37 32.18
CA ALA A 441 -4.75 -12.54 32.08
C ALA A 441 -4.16 -11.77 30.88
N THR A 442 -4.78 -11.92 29.71
CA THR A 442 -4.19 -11.50 28.43
C THR A 442 -5.04 -10.52 27.62
N GLN A 443 -6.33 -10.34 27.97
CA GLN A 443 -7.25 -9.50 27.22
C GLN A 443 -7.62 -8.23 27.97
N ALA A 444 -7.39 -7.08 27.34
CA ALA A 444 -7.83 -5.77 27.81
C ALA A 444 -9.05 -5.29 27.02
N ILE A 445 -9.93 -4.51 27.66
CA ILE A 445 -11.14 -3.93 27.04
C ILE A 445 -11.11 -2.41 27.18
N LEU A 446 -11.23 -1.71 26.05
CA LEU A 446 -11.38 -0.27 26.00
C LEU A 446 -12.73 0.08 25.33
N PRO A 447 -13.79 0.39 26.10
CA PRO A 447 -15.03 0.86 25.51
C PRO A 447 -14.90 2.30 25.02
N LEU A 448 -15.43 2.58 23.83
CA LEU A 448 -15.52 3.91 23.25
C LEU A 448 -16.95 4.42 23.33
N ARG A 449 -17.13 5.70 23.66
CA ARG A 449 -18.44 6.34 23.75
C ARG A 449 -18.83 6.95 22.42
N GLY A 450 -19.52 6.17 21.58
CA GLY A 450 -20.01 6.59 20.28
C GLY A 450 -18.90 6.79 19.22
N LYS A 451 -19.24 7.53 18.18
CA LYS A 451 -18.35 7.80 17.06
C LYS A 451 -17.18 8.70 17.49
N ILE A 452 -15.96 8.28 17.23
CA ILE A 452 -14.77 9.10 17.47
C ILE A 452 -14.68 10.25 16.47
N LEU A 453 -13.82 11.23 16.77
CA LEU A 453 -13.51 12.31 15.84
C LEU A 453 -12.98 11.76 14.51
N ASN A 454 -13.54 12.21 13.39
CA ASN A 454 -12.97 11.96 12.08
C ASN A 454 -11.66 12.76 11.92
N VAL A 455 -10.53 12.09 12.03
CA VAL A 455 -9.21 12.72 11.99
C VAL A 455 -8.81 13.21 10.60
N GLU A 456 -9.45 12.72 9.54
CA GLU A 456 -9.24 13.22 8.18
C GLU A 456 -9.63 14.70 8.05
N LYS A 457 -10.63 15.15 8.83
CA LYS A 457 -11.19 16.50 8.85
C LYS A 457 -10.72 17.34 10.04
N ALA A 458 -9.74 16.90 10.80
CA ALA A 458 -9.41 17.53 12.07
C ALA A 458 -7.94 17.91 12.16
N ARG A 459 -7.68 19.10 12.68
CA ARG A 459 -6.33 19.53 13.03
C ARG A 459 -5.80 18.79 14.26
N LEU A 460 -4.48 18.72 14.37
CA LEU A 460 -3.77 17.99 15.41
C LEU A 460 -4.15 18.43 16.84
N ASP A 461 -4.42 19.71 17.07
CA ASP A 461 -4.87 20.22 18.37
C ASP A 461 -6.22 19.66 18.80
N LYS A 462 -7.17 19.51 17.86
CA LYS A 462 -8.47 18.88 18.10
C LYS A 462 -8.34 17.37 18.34
N ILE A 463 -7.42 16.72 17.63
CA ILE A 463 -7.14 15.29 17.80
C ILE A 463 -6.62 15.02 19.21
N TYR A 464 -5.62 15.77 19.67
CA TYR A 464 -5.15 15.69 21.06
C TYR A 464 -6.18 16.19 22.09
N GLY A 465 -7.16 17.01 21.67
CA GLY A 465 -8.30 17.42 22.50
C GLY A 465 -9.33 16.34 22.74
N ASN A 466 -9.48 15.38 21.83
CA ASN A 466 -10.53 14.35 21.88
C ASN A 466 -10.24 13.30 22.97
N ALA A 467 -11.23 13.05 23.84
CA ALA A 467 -11.09 12.15 24.98
C ALA A 467 -10.91 10.68 24.58
N GLU A 468 -11.62 10.23 23.54
CA GLU A 468 -11.55 8.85 23.06
C GLU A 468 -10.20 8.54 22.42
N ILE A 469 -9.70 9.48 21.60
CA ILE A 469 -8.37 9.35 20.97
C ILE A 469 -7.27 9.38 22.04
N LYS A 470 -7.36 10.27 23.04
CA LYS A 470 -6.42 10.26 24.18
C LYS A 470 -6.41 8.93 24.91
N ALA A 471 -7.59 8.36 25.13
CA ALA A 471 -7.70 7.07 25.79
C ALA A 471 -6.97 5.95 25.00
N MET A 472 -7.11 5.93 23.68
CA MET A 472 -6.42 4.97 22.81
C MET A 472 -4.90 5.19 22.82
N ILE A 473 -4.43 6.43 22.65
CA ILE A 473 -2.99 6.76 22.69
C ILE A 473 -2.36 6.31 24.01
N THR A 474 -3.05 6.57 25.13
CA THR A 474 -2.56 6.18 26.45
C THR A 474 -2.61 4.67 26.66
N ALA A 475 -3.67 3.99 26.18
CA ALA A 475 -3.80 2.54 26.29
C ALA A 475 -2.73 1.80 25.49
N PHE A 476 -2.47 2.23 24.25
CA PHE A 476 -1.45 1.60 23.39
C PHE A 476 -0.03 1.88 23.87
N GLY A 477 0.23 3.06 24.41
CA GLY A 477 1.53 3.47 24.95
C GLY A 477 2.51 3.99 23.92
N THR A 478 2.24 3.88 22.63
CA THR A 478 3.15 4.19 21.53
C THR A 478 3.34 5.69 21.26
N GLY A 479 2.42 6.55 21.70
CA GLY A 479 2.32 7.91 21.17
C GLY A 479 1.75 7.94 19.75
N ILE A 480 1.74 9.11 19.15
CA ILE A 480 1.33 9.32 17.74
C ILE A 480 2.26 10.33 17.07
N HIS A 481 2.28 10.35 15.75
CA HIS A 481 3.08 11.28 14.93
C HIS A 481 4.57 11.22 15.30
N ASP A 482 5.22 12.35 15.59
CA ASP A 482 6.65 12.43 15.94
C ASP A 482 7.03 11.68 17.24
N ASP A 483 6.05 11.44 18.12
CA ASP A 483 6.25 10.70 19.37
C ASP A 483 6.00 9.20 19.23
N PHE A 484 5.63 8.73 18.03
CA PHE A 484 5.31 7.33 17.83
C PHE A 484 6.54 6.43 18.01
N ASP A 485 6.43 5.48 18.90
CA ASP A 485 7.47 4.50 19.21
C ASP A 485 6.83 3.12 19.38
N ILE A 486 7.00 2.29 18.35
CA ILE A 486 6.42 0.94 18.30
C ILE A 486 6.94 0.04 19.42
N SER A 487 8.16 0.28 19.91
CA SER A 487 8.76 -0.53 20.99
C SER A 487 8.02 -0.40 22.33
N LYS A 488 7.19 0.64 22.47
CA LYS A 488 6.34 0.90 23.65
C LYS A 488 4.94 0.32 23.55
N LEU A 489 4.63 -0.38 22.45
CA LEU A 489 3.32 -0.98 22.26
C LEU A 489 3.04 -2.00 23.37
N ARG A 490 1.91 -1.85 24.01
CA ARG A 490 1.49 -2.68 25.16
C ARG A 490 0.72 -3.94 24.76
N TYR A 491 0.21 -4.01 23.52
CA TYR A 491 -0.62 -5.10 23.03
C TYR A 491 -0.24 -5.44 21.60
N HIS A 492 0.20 -6.66 21.34
CA HIS A 492 0.54 -7.10 19.97
C HIS A 492 -0.68 -7.54 19.14
N LYS A 493 -1.90 -7.39 19.69
CA LYS A 493 -3.13 -7.43 18.92
C LYS A 493 -4.05 -6.31 19.36
N ILE A 494 -4.43 -5.47 18.42
CA ILE A 494 -5.43 -4.42 18.57
C ILE A 494 -6.66 -4.87 17.79
N ILE A 495 -7.72 -5.23 18.48
CA ILE A 495 -8.90 -5.85 17.88
C ILE A 495 -10.05 -4.85 17.94
N ILE A 496 -10.53 -4.43 16.80
CA ILE A 496 -11.71 -3.59 16.65
C ILE A 496 -12.93 -4.50 16.67
N MET A 497 -13.82 -4.29 17.63
CA MET A 497 -15.02 -5.08 17.84
C MET A 497 -16.23 -4.16 17.96
N THR A 498 -16.92 -3.95 16.85
CA THR A 498 -18.09 -3.08 16.71
C THR A 498 -19.32 -3.90 16.36
N ASP A 499 -20.49 -3.29 16.51
CA ASP A 499 -21.77 -3.89 16.14
C ASP A 499 -21.82 -4.20 14.63
N ALA A 500 -22.59 -5.20 14.24
CA ALA A 500 -22.74 -5.63 12.85
C ALA A 500 -23.77 -4.78 12.08
N ASP A 501 -23.83 -3.49 12.36
CA ASP A 501 -24.74 -2.53 11.73
C ASP A 501 -23.95 -1.40 11.01
N VAL A 502 -24.67 -0.47 10.39
CA VAL A 502 -24.07 0.65 9.64
C VAL A 502 -23.28 1.61 10.55
N ASP A 503 -23.67 1.76 11.82
CA ASP A 503 -22.98 2.61 12.78
C ASP A 503 -21.66 1.96 13.23
N GLY A 504 -21.67 0.66 13.49
CA GLY A 504 -20.47 -0.12 13.82
C GLY A 504 -19.48 -0.14 12.65
N ALA A 505 -19.96 -0.29 11.42
CA ALA A 505 -19.11 -0.18 10.22
C ALA A 505 -18.47 1.22 10.10
N HIS A 506 -19.21 2.28 10.39
CA HIS A 506 -18.68 3.64 10.41
C HIS A 506 -17.65 3.86 11.52
N ILE A 507 -17.88 3.34 12.73
CA ILE A 507 -16.93 3.43 13.85
C ILE A 507 -15.62 2.69 13.50
N SER A 508 -15.72 1.49 12.92
CA SER A 508 -14.55 0.75 12.42
C SER A 508 -13.75 1.56 11.40
N THR A 509 -14.44 2.21 10.45
CA THR A 509 -13.80 3.07 9.44
C THR A 509 -13.11 4.28 10.08
N LEU A 510 -13.73 4.94 11.07
CA LEU A 510 -13.10 6.05 11.80
C LEU A 510 -11.85 5.59 12.57
N LEU A 511 -11.89 4.42 13.19
CA LEU A 511 -10.75 3.83 13.89
C LEU A 511 -9.62 3.47 12.92
N LEU A 512 -9.94 2.86 11.80
CA LEU A 512 -8.96 2.55 10.74
C LEU A 512 -8.34 3.83 10.17
N THR A 513 -9.14 4.89 9.98
CA THR A 513 -8.63 6.20 9.55
C THR A 513 -7.62 6.76 10.55
N PHE A 514 -7.94 6.69 11.85
CA PHE A 514 -7.03 7.13 12.89
C PHE A 514 -5.72 6.31 12.91
N LEU A 515 -5.81 4.99 12.86
CA LEU A 515 -4.64 4.11 12.85
C LEU A 515 -3.79 4.34 11.59
N TYR A 516 -4.42 4.44 10.43
CA TYR A 516 -3.73 4.70 9.17
C TYR A 516 -2.98 6.04 9.17
N ARG A 517 -3.62 7.14 9.62
CA ARG A 517 -3.03 8.47 9.59
C ARG A 517 -1.96 8.71 10.67
N PHE A 518 -2.10 8.11 11.85
CA PHE A 518 -1.28 8.45 13.01
C PHE A 518 -0.44 7.31 13.57
N MET A 519 -0.73 6.06 13.19
CA MET A 519 -0.03 4.86 13.66
C MET A 519 0.10 3.80 12.55
N PRO A 520 0.51 4.14 11.31
CA PRO A 520 0.51 3.19 10.17
C PRO A 520 1.37 1.95 10.44
N GLU A 521 2.43 2.06 11.23
CA GLU A 521 3.30 0.95 11.59
C GLU A 521 2.56 -0.18 12.33
N LEU A 522 1.47 0.13 13.06
CA LEU A 522 0.65 -0.90 13.70
C LEU A 522 -0.06 -1.80 12.68
N ILE A 523 -0.45 -1.22 11.54
CA ILE A 523 -1.06 -1.97 10.43
C ILE A 523 0.03 -2.74 9.67
N LYS A 524 1.13 -2.09 9.31
CA LYS A 524 2.24 -2.70 8.56
C LYS A 524 2.83 -3.92 9.27
N GLN A 525 3.02 -3.84 10.57
CA GLN A 525 3.51 -4.95 11.38
C GLN A 525 2.44 -5.97 11.77
N GLY A 526 1.18 -5.72 11.35
CA GLY A 526 0.08 -6.66 11.45
C GLY A 526 -0.48 -6.84 12.85
N TYR A 527 -0.49 -5.77 13.64
CA TYR A 527 -1.08 -5.79 14.98
C TYR A 527 -2.57 -5.44 15.01
N VAL A 528 -3.17 -5.02 13.88
CA VAL A 528 -4.56 -4.56 13.79
C VAL A 528 -5.46 -5.64 13.21
N TYR A 529 -6.58 -5.90 13.89
CA TYR A 529 -7.56 -6.92 13.51
C TYR A 529 -8.99 -6.39 13.65
N LEU A 530 -9.89 -6.93 12.82
CA LEU A 530 -11.34 -6.78 12.95
C LEU A 530 -11.91 -8.09 13.50
N ALA A 531 -12.63 -8.02 14.61
CA ALA A 531 -13.38 -9.16 15.11
C ALA A 531 -14.56 -9.47 14.18
N GLN A 532 -14.85 -10.74 13.99
CA GLN A 532 -15.99 -11.23 13.21
C GLN A 532 -16.95 -11.94 14.15
N PRO A 533 -17.90 -11.24 14.78
CA PRO A 533 -18.95 -11.90 15.57
C PRO A 533 -19.93 -12.62 14.63
N PRO A 534 -20.63 -13.66 15.10
CA PRO A 534 -21.66 -14.32 14.30
C PRO A 534 -22.85 -13.37 14.07
N LEU A 535 -23.46 -13.47 12.88
CA LEU A 535 -24.68 -12.73 12.52
C LEU A 535 -25.94 -13.46 13.00
N TYR A 536 -25.89 -14.78 13.11
CA TYR A 536 -27.04 -15.60 13.46
C TYR A 536 -26.72 -16.61 14.55
N LYS A 537 -27.69 -16.79 15.45
CA LYS A 537 -27.80 -17.90 16.38
C LYS A 537 -28.96 -18.78 15.97
N ILE A 538 -28.75 -20.06 15.84
CA ILE A 538 -29.77 -21.06 15.52
C ILE A 538 -29.86 -22.01 16.69
N GLU A 539 -31.07 -22.18 17.24
CA GLU A 539 -31.35 -23.11 18.34
C GLU A 539 -32.36 -24.16 17.89
N LYS A 540 -32.00 -25.44 18.05
CA LYS A 540 -32.88 -26.58 17.83
C LYS A 540 -32.61 -27.69 18.86
N ASN A 541 -33.64 -28.16 19.56
CA ASN A 541 -33.52 -29.24 20.54
C ASN A 541 -32.41 -28.99 21.59
N LYS A 542 -32.29 -27.76 22.11
CA LYS A 542 -31.24 -27.30 23.05
C LYS A 542 -29.82 -27.32 22.51
N LYS A 543 -29.62 -27.59 21.23
CA LYS A 543 -28.34 -27.39 20.59
C LYS A 543 -28.30 -26.03 19.92
N VAL A 544 -27.17 -25.38 19.99
CA VAL A 544 -26.94 -24.05 19.44
C VAL A 544 -25.89 -24.12 18.35
N TRP A 545 -26.14 -23.43 17.25
CA TRP A 545 -25.18 -23.20 16.16
C TRP A 545 -25.07 -21.70 15.91
N TYR A 546 -23.93 -21.28 15.41
CA TYR A 546 -23.69 -19.90 15.01
C TYR A 546 -23.34 -19.84 13.52
N ALA A 547 -23.87 -18.85 12.80
CA ALA A 547 -23.54 -18.59 11.41
C ALA A 547 -23.03 -17.15 11.27
N TYR A 548 -21.99 -17.00 10.48
CA TYR A 548 -21.30 -15.73 10.29
C TYR A 548 -21.75 -15.00 9.02
N ASP A 549 -22.43 -15.72 8.13
CA ASP A 549 -23.02 -15.22 6.89
C ASP A 549 -24.27 -16.03 6.50
N ASP A 550 -24.98 -15.58 5.46
CA ASP A 550 -26.21 -16.25 4.96
C ASP A 550 -25.92 -17.62 4.34
N ALA A 551 -24.76 -17.81 3.75
CA ALA A 551 -24.36 -19.09 3.16
C ALA A 551 -24.19 -20.15 4.25
N GLN A 552 -23.52 -19.82 5.34
CA GLN A 552 -23.36 -20.70 6.51
C GLN A 552 -24.70 -20.96 7.20
N LEU A 553 -25.56 -19.93 7.32
CA LEU A 553 -26.93 -20.10 7.86
C LEU A 553 -27.68 -21.14 7.02
N ASN A 554 -27.68 -20.99 5.70
CA ASN A 554 -28.36 -21.92 4.79
C ASN A 554 -27.78 -23.34 4.86
N LYS A 555 -26.47 -23.47 4.99
CA LYS A 555 -25.78 -24.76 5.15
C LYS A 555 -26.24 -25.45 6.44
N ILE A 556 -26.20 -24.75 7.58
CA ILE A 556 -26.63 -25.28 8.88
C ILE A 556 -28.11 -25.70 8.81
N LEU A 557 -29.00 -24.85 8.28
CA LEU A 557 -30.43 -25.18 8.13
C LEU A 557 -30.68 -26.39 7.23
N THR A 558 -29.83 -26.62 6.24
CA THR A 558 -29.92 -27.80 5.38
C THR A 558 -29.50 -29.07 6.15
N GLU A 559 -28.46 -28.98 6.98
CA GLU A 559 -27.95 -30.11 7.76
C GLU A 559 -28.91 -30.51 8.90
N ILE A 560 -29.49 -29.55 9.60
CA ILE A 560 -30.40 -29.80 10.74
C ILE A 560 -31.86 -29.97 10.34
N GLY A 561 -32.20 -29.71 9.08
CA GLY A 561 -33.56 -29.70 8.53
C GLY A 561 -34.28 -28.37 8.77
N ARG A 562 -34.94 -27.85 7.74
CA ARG A 562 -35.74 -26.61 7.79
C ARG A 562 -37.15 -26.93 8.33
N ASP A 563 -37.35 -26.83 9.62
CA ASP A 563 -38.66 -27.01 10.25
C ASP A 563 -38.99 -25.85 11.20
N SER A 564 -40.23 -25.83 11.69
CA SER A 564 -40.76 -24.80 12.62
C SER A 564 -40.10 -24.81 13.99
N ASN A 565 -39.29 -25.82 14.33
CA ASN A 565 -38.62 -25.93 15.62
C ASN A 565 -37.26 -25.21 15.63
N ASN A 566 -36.83 -24.67 14.48
CA ASN A 566 -35.62 -23.85 14.40
C ASN A 566 -35.95 -22.45 14.93
N LYS A 567 -35.31 -22.06 16.04
CA LYS A 567 -35.31 -20.67 16.51
C LYS A 567 -34.09 -19.98 15.93
N ILE A 568 -34.31 -19.04 15.06
CA ILE A 568 -33.24 -18.25 14.43
C ILE A 568 -33.32 -16.84 15.04
N GLN A 569 -32.20 -16.40 15.63
CA GLN A 569 -32.00 -15.04 16.11
C GLN A 569 -30.93 -14.39 15.26
N ARG A 570 -31.23 -13.22 14.64
CA ARG A 570 -30.24 -12.36 14.01
C ARG A 570 -29.73 -11.37 15.05
N TYR A 571 -28.42 -11.33 15.28
CA TYR A 571 -27.81 -10.33 16.14
C TYR A 571 -27.66 -9.01 15.39
N LYS A 572 -28.14 -7.93 15.98
CA LYS A 572 -27.96 -6.56 15.48
C LYS A 572 -26.79 -5.85 16.14
N GLY A 573 -26.46 -6.25 17.38
CA GLY A 573 -25.36 -5.67 18.11
C GLY A 573 -24.77 -6.63 19.15
N LEU A 574 -23.53 -6.37 19.55
CA LEU A 574 -22.77 -7.14 20.55
C LEU A 574 -23.44 -7.11 21.93
N GLY A 575 -24.22 -6.06 22.21
CA GLY A 575 -25.00 -5.94 23.46
C GLY A 575 -26.12 -6.95 23.59
N GLU A 576 -26.52 -7.63 22.52
CA GLU A 576 -27.53 -8.71 22.54
C GLU A 576 -26.92 -10.07 22.94
N MET A 577 -25.60 -10.17 22.97
CA MET A 577 -24.89 -11.37 23.41
C MET A 577 -24.63 -11.31 24.90
N ASP A 578 -24.91 -12.41 25.61
CA ASP A 578 -24.39 -12.58 26.96
C ASP A 578 -22.86 -12.83 26.94
N ALA A 579 -22.25 -12.77 28.13
CA ALA A 579 -20.80 -12.89 28.23
C ALA A 579 -20.26 -14.25 27.77
N GLU A 580 -21.03 -15.34 27.96
CA GLU A 580 -20.64 -16.70 27.54
C GLU A 580 -20.67 -16.82 26.02
N GLN A 581 -21.73 -16.34 25.36
CA GLN A 581 -21.85 -16.32 23.91
C GLN A 581 -20.76 -15.47 23.27
N LEU A 582 -20.47 -14.29 23.84
CA LEU A 582 -19.41 -13.40 23.32
C LEU A 582 -18.03 -14.03 23.46
N TRP A 583 -17.77 -14.75 24.56
CA TRP A 583 -16.55 -15.51 24.73
C TRP A 583 -16.43 -16.61 23.68
N GLU A 584 -17.41 -17.51 23.60
CA GLU A 584 -17.37 -18.70 22.76
C GLU A 584 -17.24 -18.40 21.27
N THR A 585 -17.79 -17.27 20.80
CA THR A 585 -17.87 -16.96 19.37
C THR A 585 -16.84 -15.94 18.90
N THR A 586 -16.45 -15.00 19.79
CA THR A 586 -15.73 -13.78 19.34
C THR A 586 -14.45 -13.50 20.12
N MET A 587 -14.33 -13.97 21.38
CA MET A 587 -13.17 -13.63 22.22
C MET A 587 -12.27 -14.81 22.56
N ASP A 588 -12.75 -16.05 22.50
CA ASP A 588 -11.92 -17.25 22.72
C ASP A 588 -10.86 -17.36 21.63
N PRO A 589 -9.56 -17.30 21.96
CA PRO A 589 -8.48 -17.37 20.98
C PRO A 589 -8.49 -18.61 20.09
N GLU A 590 -9.09 -19.72 20.58
CA GLU A 590 -9.14 -21.00 19.85
C GLU A 590 -10.31 -21.08 18.85
N LYS A 591 -11.35 -20.28 19.03
CA LYS A 591 -12.61 -20.39 18.26
C LYS A 591 -12.96 -19.15 17.44
N ARG A 592 -12.49 -17.99 17.87
CA ARG A 592 -12.83 -16.70 17.25
C ARG A 592 -12.30 -16.57 15.83
N ILE A 593 -12.98 -15.77 15.03
CA ILE A 593 -12.55 -15.37 13.71
C ILE A 593 -12.08 -13.91 13.78
N LEU A 594 -10.83 -13.68 13.38
CA LEU A 594 -10.24 -12.35 13.26
C LEU A 594 -9.79 -12.10 11.82
N LYS A 595 -10.22 -10.98 11.25
CA LYS A 595 -9.73 -10.49 9.97
C LYS A 595 -8.57 -9.53 10.22
N ARG A 596 -7.35 -9.91 9.80
CA ARG A 596 -6.18 -9.06 9.90
C ARG A 596 -6.28 -7.90 8.91
N VAL A 597 -6.02 -6.70 9.38
CA VAL A 597 -5.93 -5.53 8.51
C VAL A 597 -4.51 -5.49 7.93
N THR A 598 -4.42 -5.44 6.61
CA THR A 598 -3.16 -5.36 5.89
C THR A 598 -3.13 -4.10 5.02
N MET A 599 -1.94 -3.63 4.73
CA MET A 599 -1.70 -2.49 3.86
C MET A 599 -0.58 -2.85 2.90
N ASP A 600 -0.81 -2.63 1.60
CA ASP A 600 0.22 -2.81 0.59
C ASP A 600 0.93 -1.48 0.32
N ASP A 601 2.24 -1.45 0.53
CA ASP A 601 3.06 -0.26 0.27
C ASP A 601 3.12 0.11 -1.23
N VAL A 602 2.90 -0.85 -2.12
CA VAL A 602 2.86 -0.62 -3.58
C VAL A 602 1.66 0.23 -3.99
N SER A 603 0.55 0.12 -3.25
CA SER A 603 -0.69 0.87 -3.51
C SER A 603 -0.88 2.05 -2.55
N SER A 604 0.18 2.57 -1.96
CA SER A 604 0.09 3.61 -0.91
C SER A 604 -0.62 4.89 -1.37
N SER A 605 -0.46 5.29 -2.62
CA SER A 605 -1.15 6.47 -3.20
C SER A 605 -2.66 6.26 -3.31
N GLU A 606 -3.09 5.07 -3.70
CA GLU A 606 -4.51 4.73 -3.83
C GLU A 606 -5.19 4.52 -2.48
N ILE A 607 -4.46 3.96 -1.49
CA ILE A 607 -4.93 3.86 -0.11
C ILE A 607 -5.18 5.26 0.46
N ASP A 608 -4.23 6.19 0.27
CA ASP A 608 -4.38 7.58 0.68
C ASP A 608 -5.60 8.25 0.03
N LEU A 609 -5.75 8.09 -1.29
CA LEU A 609 -6.88 8.61 -2.04
C LEU A 609 -8.21 8.02 -1.55
N THR A 610 -8.26 6.72 -1.24
CA THR A 610 -9.45 6.05 -0.73
C THR A 610 -9.89 6.64 0.61
N PHE A 611 -8.97 6.79 1.58
CA PHE A 611 -9.29 7.44 2.86
C PHE A 611 -9.74 8.88 2.66
N THR A 612 -9.09 9.65 1.79
CA THR A 612 -9.47 11.03 1.49
C THR A 612 -10.85 11.10 0.84
N THR A 613 -11.17 10.22 -0.10
CA THR A 613 -12.47 10.17 -0.78
C THR A 613 -13.59 9.81 0.18
N LEU A 614 -13.40 8.77 0.99
CA LEU A 614 -14.43 8.26 1.88
C LEU A 614 -14.61 9.13 3.13
N MET A 615 -13.53 9.68 3.68
CA MET A 615 -13.52 10.34 4.98
C MET A 615 -13.28 11.85 4.89
N GLY A 616 -12.89 12.39 3.73
CA GLY A 616 -12.62 13.80 3.48
C GLY A 616 -13.88 14.68 3.45
N ASP A 617 -13.70 15.99 3.23
CA ASP A 617 -14.78 16.98 3.27
C ASP A 617 -15.67 16.99 2.03
N LYS A 618 -15.10 16.69 0.84
CA LYS A 618 -15.88 16.68 -0.40
C LYS A 618 -16.88 15.53 -0.43
N VAL A 619 -18.14 15.87 -0.73
CA VAL A 619 -19.25 14.90 -0.79
C VAL A 619 -19.30 14.22 -2.16
N GLU A 620 -19.04 14.96 -3.21
CA GLU A 620 -19.20 14.49 -4.60
C GLU A 620 -18.34 13.27 -4.94
N PRO A 621 -17.01 13.25 -4.68
CA PRO A 621 -16.18 12.08 -4.95
C PRO A 621 -16.63 10.84 -4.15
N ARG A 622 -17.16 11.05 -2.93
CA ARG A 622 -17.72 9.96 -2.11
C ARG A 622 -19.02 9.41 -2.72
N ARG A 623 -19.88 10.29 -3.22
CA ARG A 623 -21.11 9.87 -3.90
C ARG A 623 -20.79 9.06 -5.15
N GLU A 624 -19.88 9.55 -5.99
CA GLU A 624 -19.44 8.85 -7.19
C GLU A 624 -18.84 7.47 -6.85
N PHE A 625 -18.03 7.39 -5.79
CA PHE A 625 -17.50 6.12 -5.31
C PHE A 625 -18.61 5.14 -4.89
N ILE A 626 -19.60 5.62 -4.14
CA ILE A 626 -20.74 4.79 -3.70
C ILE A 626 -21.54 4.30 -4.92
N GLU A 627 -21.86 5.18 -5.87
CA GLU A 627 -22.62 4.85 -7.08
C GLU A 627 -21.88 3.81 -7.94
N ALA A 628 -20.57 3.98 -8.13
CA ALA A 628 -19.74 3.06 -8.91
C ALA A 628 -19.65 1.66 -8.26
N ASN A 629 -19.66 1.58 -6.93
CA ASN A 629 -19.48 0.34 -6.19
C ASN A 629 -20.79 -0.27 -5.66
N ALA A 630 -21.94 0.40 -5.85
CA ALA A 630 -23.24 -0.06 -5.31
C ALA A 630 -23.62 -1.47 -5.77
N LYS A 631 -23.25 -1.86 -6.99
CA LYS A 631 -23.51 -3.19 -7.57
C LYS A 631 -22.80 -4.35 -6.86
N PHE A 632 -21.75 -4.06 -6.11
CA PHE A 632 -20.97 -5.07 -5.37
C PHE A 632 -21.44 -5.23 -3.92
N VAL A 633 -22.42 -4.46 -3.49
CA VAL A 633 -22.96 -4.55 -2.12
C VAL A 633 -23.93 -5.73 -2.04
N GLU A 634 -23.52 -6.79 -1.35
CA GLU A 634 -24.31 -8.01 -1.19
C GLU A 634 -25.28 -7.95 0.00
N ASN A 635 -24.93 -7.19 1.05
CA ASN A 635 -25.68 -7.11 2.29
C ASN A 635 -26.09 -5.66 2.59
N LEU A 636 -27.28 -5.27 2.11
CA LEU A 636 -27.94 -4.04 2.55
C LEU A 636 -28.75 -4.35 3.81
N ASP A 637 -28.46 -3.67 4.92
CA ASP A 637 -29.29 -3.67 6.10
C ASP A 637 -30.50 -2.73 5.85
N ILE A 638 -31.56 -3.30 5.25
CA ILE A 638 -32.81 -2.60 4.93
C ILE A 638 -33.84 -2.90 6.00
#